data_a97ae1c0157f7d796b757c8b9591c69d
#
_entry.id   a97ae1c0157f7d796b757c8b9591c69d
#
_cell.length_a   1.000
_cell.length_b   1.000
_cell.length_c   1.000
_cell.angle_alpha   90.00
_cell.angle_beta   90.00
_cell.angle_gamma   90.00
#
_symmetry.space_group_name_H-M   'P 1'
#
loop_
_entity.id
_entity.type
_entity.pdbx_description
1 polymer ?
#
loop_
_entity_poly.entity_id
_entity_poly.type
_entity_poly.pdbx_seq_one_letter_code
_entity_poly.pdbx_strand_id
1 'polypeptide(L)'
;MTTPATPGPGTARADSLPASWNPGEVEAELYQRWVDAGYFEADASSGKPAYSVVLPPPNVTGSLHMGHALDHTLMDVLTRRRRMQGYEVLWLPGMDHAGIATQTLVDRKLRDEGIDRHEIGREAFIEKVWEWKRESGGTIGEQIRRLGDGVDWSRERFTLDEGLSRAVQTIFKQLFDAGLIYRDYRLVNWSPVLETAVSDIEVIYKDVEGEFVSIRYGSLNDDEPHLVVATTRVETMLGDVAIAVHPVDERYAHLVGQTFEHPLRDDLTLTVIADDYVDMELGTGAVKITPAHDPNDYEMGLRHDLDMPIIMDTAGRIADTGTEFDGMSREEARVAVREALAAQGRIVKEVRPYVHSVGHSERSGEAIEPRLSLQWFVKVDKLAAMAGEAVRSGDTVIHPESMQKRYFDWVDNMHDWTISRQLWWGHRIPIFYGPNDEIVCVGPDEEPPAGYTQDPDVLDTWFSSALWPFSTMGWPEKTPELEAFYPTSVLVTAYDILFFWVARMMMFGTFAATQTPELFPAGNDGRPQVPFTDLYLHGLVRDEKGRKMSKSLGNGIDPMDWVERFGADALRFALARGANPGIDLPIGEDNAQSARNFATKLYNATKFALLNGAAVGPLPARAELTDADRWILDRAEEVRASVDAYLDDYQFAKANEELYHFAWDELCDWYLEIAKTQIPRDAESASDAERARGRSTQIVLGRVIDVVLRLLHPTMPFVTEVLWTALTEQESLSLAPWPTAEDTNGGAERDTQSRRRIQDAVKLITELRRFRSDQGVKPSQKVPARLDFARADLAGQEDLVRSIAKVETPEREFEASASVEVRLSQATLDVALDTSGTVDIAAEREDVVALTAAMLIPVGLEPMQQAFPERVFDVGIAEQHAVTMAAGMSYAGLHPVVA
;
A
#
# COMPACT_ATOMS: atom_id res chain seq x y z
N MET A 1 55.77 -25.35 17.42
CA MET A 1 54.64 -24.38 17.58
C MET A 1 54.64 -23.54 16.34
N THR A 2 53.79 -23.87 15.38
CA THR A 2 53.56 -23.06 14.17
C THR A 2 52.73 -21.85 14.57
N THR A 3 53.25 -20.67 14.41
CA THR A 3 52.53 -19.39 14.55
C THR A 3 51.35 -19.45 13.61
N PRO A 4 50.11 -19.12 14.06
CA PRO A 4 48.98 -19.02 13.15
C PRO A 4 49.28 -17.92 12.12
N ALA A 5 49.11 -18.25 10.87
CA ALA A 5 49.20 -17.27 9.76
C ALA A 5 48.27 -16.10 10.03
N THR A 6 48.77 -14.90 9.87
CA THR A 6 47.95 -13.68 9.98
C THR A 6 46.81 -13.79 8.96
N PRO A 7 45.53 -13.62 9.35
CA PRO A 7 44.43 -13.67 8.40
C PRO A 7 44.63 -12.65 7.28
N GLY A 8 44.37 -13.05 6.05
CA GLY A 8 44.41 -12.12 4.92
C GLY A 8 43.30 -11.05 5.07
N PRO A 9 43.44 -9.89 4.40
CA PRO A 9 42.50 -8.78 4.55
C PRO A 9 41.02 -9.15 4.28
N GLY A 10 40.73 -10.11 3.39
CA GLY A 10 39.41 -10.62 3.13
C GLY A 10 38.81 -11.44 4.28
N THR A 11 39.64 -12.18 5.02
CA THR A 11 39.22 -12.98 6.19
C THR A 11 38.84 -12.06 7.34
N ALA A 12 39.60 -10.98 7.57
CA ALA A 12 39.26 -10.00 8.61
C ALA A 12 37.93 -9.30 8.37
N ARG A 13 37.61 -8.99 7.11
CA ARG A 13 36.29 -8.38 6.72
C ARG A 13 35.15 -9.37 6.90
N ALA A 14 35.31 -10.61 6.51
CA ALA A 14 34.27 -11.63 6.69
C ALA A 14 34.04 -11.97 8.17
N ASP A 15 35.09 -11.90 8.99
CA ASP A 15 35.01 -12.13 10.44
C ASP A 15 34.34 -10.99 11.19
N SER A 16 34.24 -9.78 10.61
CA SER A 16 33.43 -8.69 11.17
C SER A 16 31.92 -8.93 11.06
N LEU A 17 31.48 -9.82 10.16
CA LEU A 17 30.09 -10.18 9.98
C LEU A 17 29.67 -11.29 10.93
N PRO A 18 28.49 -11.21 11.57
CA PRO A 18 27.87 -12.30 12.34
C PRO A 18 27.88 -13.64 11.60
N ALA A 19 27.71 -14.75 12.33
CA ALA A 19 27.69 -16.08 11.72
C ALA A 19 26.53 -16.22 10.71
N SER A 20 25.39 -15.63 11.02
CA SER A 20 24.18 -15.60 10.19
C SER A 20 23.50 -14.25 10.27
N TRP A 21 22.68 -13.92 9.27
CA TRP A 21 21.84 -12.73 9.28
C TRP A 21 20.71 -12.85 10.32
N ASN A 22 20.71 -11.93 11.29
CA ASN A 22 19.65 -11.79 12.29
C ASN A 22 19.22 -10.32 12.38
N PRO A 23 18.13 -9.92 11.70
CA PRO A 23 17.68 -8.52 11.66
C PRO A 23 17.38 -7.95 13.05
N GLY A 24 16.76 -8.74 13.94
CA GLY A 24 16.38 -8.28 15.27
C GLY A 24 17.55 -7.83 16.16
N GLU A 25 18.78 -8.26 15.85
CA GLU A 25 19.99 -7.83 16.57
C GLU A 25 20.61 -6.55 16.00
N VAL A 26 20.20 -6.14 14.78
CA VAL A 26 20.93 -5.11 14.02
C VAL A 26 20.04 -3.89 13.70
N GLU A 27 18.80 -4.10 13.31
CA GLU A 27 17.96 -3.07 12.68
C GLU A 27 17.75 -1.83 13.57
N ALA A 28 17.40 -2.00 14.83
CA ALA A 28 17.10 -0.90 15.74
C ALA A 28 18.34 -0.01 16.03
N GLU A 29 19.50 -0.63 16.30
CA GLU A 29 20.75 0.10 16.57
C GLU A 29 21.25 0.81 15.30
N LEU A 30 21.13 0.15 14.15
CA LEU A 30 21.55 0.72 12.87
C LEU A 30 20.70 1.92 12.49
N TYR A 31 19.37 1.83 12.65
CA TYR A 31 18.46 2.94 12.41
C TYR A 31 18.76 4.14 13.31
N GLN A 32 18.98 3.90 14.60
CA GLN A 32 19.30 4.98 15.53
C GLN A 32 20.61 5.67 15.15
N ARG A 33 21.63 4.93 14.68
CA ARG A 33 22.88 5.54 14.17
C ARG A 33 22.63 6.49 13.00
N TRP A 34 21.76 6.11 12.04
CA TRP A 34 21.44 6.97 10.90
C TRP A 34 20.74 8.26 11.34
N VAL A 35 19.82 8.15 12.31
CA VAL A 35 19.10 9.31 12.87
C VAL A 35 20.08 10.22 13.64
N ASP A 36 20.90 9.65 14.52
CA ASP A 36 21.85 10.44 15.32
C ASP A 36 22.92 11.13 14.46
N ALA A 37 23.24 10.53 13.29
CA ALA A 37 24.16 11.11 12.32
C ALA A 37 23.50 12.16 11.40
N GLY A 38 22.19 12.35 11.49
CA GLY A 38 21.46 13.34 10.69
C GLY A 38 21.34 12.98 9.19
N TYR A 39 21.48 11.70 8.81
CA TYR A 39 21.50 11.32 7.38
C TYR A 39 20.20 11.61 6.63
N PHE A 40 19.11 11.83 7.34
CA PHE A 40 17.79 12.10 6.77
C PHE A 40 17.35 13.56 6.91
N GLU A 41 18.12 14.39 7.62
CA GLU A 41 17.82 15.81 7.77
C GLU A 41 18.06 16.57 6.47
N ALA A 42 17.09 17.41 6.09
CA ALA A 42 17.16 18.22 4.88
C ALA A 42 17.75 19.61 5.16
N ASP A 43 18.59 20.09 4.23
CA ASP A 43 19.16 21.45 4.26
C ASP A 43 18.65 22.26 3.07
N ALA A 44 17.67 23.14 3.31
CA ALA A 44 17.10 24.03 2.30
C ALA A 44 18.14 24.98 1.67
N SER A 45 19.32 25.15 2.30
CA SER A 45 20.41 26.02 1.83
C SER A 45 21.52 25.29 1.07
N SER A 46 21.43 23.96 0.91
CA SER A 46 22.50 23.11 0.36
C SER A 46 22.89 23.45 -1.10
N GLY A 47 21.97 24.07 -1.86
CA GLY A 47 22.15 24.33 -3.29
C GLY A 47 22.08 23.09 -4.20
N LYS A 48 21.81 21.90 -3.67
CA LYS A 48 21.52 20.70 -4.44
C LYS A 48 20.12 20.77 -5.06
N PRO A 49 19.84 20.00 -6.14
CA PRO A 49 18.48 19.87 -6.64
C PRO A 49 17.58 19.30 -5.53
N ALA A 50 16.45 19.94 -5.30
CA ALA A 50 15.52 19.53 -4.26
C ALA A 50 14.62 18.37 -4.72
N TYR A 51 14.27 17.51 -3.80
CA TYR A 51 13.26 16.46 -3.98
C TYR A 51 12.46 16.30 -2.68
N SER A 52 11.16 16.41 -2.76
CA SER A 52 10.28 16.32 -1.59
C SER A 52 9.17 15.30 -1.80
N VAL A 53 8.81 14.64 -0.70
CA VAL A 53 7.72 13.67 -0.64
C VAL A 53 6.83 14.03 0.53
N VAL A 54 5.52 13.99 0.32
CA VAL A 54 4.53 14.19 1.36
C VAL A 54 4.14 12.83 1.95
N LEU A 55 4.34 12.66 3.25
CA LEU A 55 3.84 11.51 3.98
C LEU A 55 2.34 11.69 4.22
N PRO A 56 1.45 10.77 3.79
CA PRO A 56 0.09 10.74 4.27
C PRO A 56 0.08 10.59 5.80
N PRO A 57 -0.34 11.62 6.56
CA PRO A 57 -0.14 11.61 8.01
C PRO A 57 -1.04 10.55 8.65
N PRO A 58 -0.49 9.53 9.34
CA PRO A 58 -1.31 8.54 10.01
C PRO A 58 -2.23 9.18 11.06
N ASN A 59 -3.45 8.69 11.14
CA ASN A 59 -4.40 9.08 12.17
C ASN A 59 -3.93 8.64 13.56
N VAL A 60 -4.03 9.50 14.58
CA VAL A 60 -3.67 9.16 15.98
C VAL A 60 -4.71 8.22 16.61
N THR A 61 -5.14 7.18 15.89
CA THR A 61 -6.19 6.25 16.28
C THR A 61 -5.70 4.86 16.69
N GLY A 62 -4.38 4.66 16.74
CA GLY A 62 -3.80 3.39 17.16
C GLY A 62 -2.45 3.09 16.52
N SER A 63 -2.32 1.95 15.84
CA SER A 63 -1.09 1.46 15.21
C SER A 63 -1.16 1.53 13.68
N LEU A 64 0.00 1.52 13.03
CA LEU A 64 0.11 1.35 11.58
C LEU A 64 -0.45 -0.01 11.15
N HIS A 65 -0.94 -0.09 9.93
CA HIS A 65 -1.38 -1.32 9.27
C HIS A 65 -0.58 -1.57 7.99
N MET A 66 -0.78 -2.71 7.33
CA MET A 66 -0.02 -3.11 6.14
C MET A 66 -0.12 -2.10 4.98
N GLY A 67 -1.23 -1.37 4.87
CA GLY A 67 -1.37 -0.28 3.89
C GLY A 67 -0.36 0.84 4.14
N HIS A 68 -0.20 1.27 5.40
CA HIS A 68 0.84 2.24 5.77
C HIS A 68 2.24 1.70 5.48
N ALA A 69 2.52 0.44 5.83
CA ALA A 69 3.82 -0.17 5.56
C ALA A 69 4.16 -0.20 4.06
N LEU A 70 3.16 -0.44 3.19
CA LEU A 70 3.32 -0.35 1.73
C LEU A 70 3.64 1.09 1.31
N ASP A 71 2.80 2.03 1.69
CA ASP A 71 2.92 3.45 1.34
C ASP A 71 4.29 4.02 1.75
N HIS A 72 4.67 3.81 3.02
CA HIS A 72 5.97 4.21 3.57
C HIS A 72 7.14 3.55 2.83
N THR A 73 7.05 2.25 2.53
CA THR A 73 8.10 1.55 1.78
C THR A 73 8.32 2.17 0.41
N LEU A 74 7.25 2.49 -0.34
CA LEU A 74 7.36 3.06 -1.68
C LEU A 74 7.96 4.47 -1.64
N MET A 75 7.54 5.30 -0.68
CA MET A 75 8.12 6.63 -0.47
C MET A 75 9.60 6.55 -0.11
N ASP A 76 9.97 5.64 0.80
CA ASP A 76 11.37 5.51 1.23
C ASP A 76 12.28 5.01 0.10
N VAL A 77 11.77 4.13 -0.78
CA VAL A 77 12.50 3.73 -2.00
C VAL A 77 12.85 4.94 -2.86
N LEU A 78 11.90 5.85 -3.07
CA LEU A 78 12.11 7.06 -3.85
C LEU A 78 13.09 8.02 -3.16
N THR A 79 12.89 8.27 -1.87
CA THR A 79 13.72 9.22 -1.10
C THR A 79 15.17 8.75 -0.97
N ARG A 80 15.42 7.47 -0.64
CA ARG A 80 16.77 6.90 -0.55
C ARG A 80 17.48 6.94 -1.91
N ARG A 81 16.77 6.51 -2.99
CA ARG A 81 17.36 6.59 -4.33
C ARG A 81 17.74 8.03 -4.70
N ARG A 82 16.88 9.02 -4.44
CA ARG A 82 17.17 10.44 -4.76
C ARG A 82 18.33 11.00 -3.94
N ARG A 83 18.44 10.65 -2.63
CA ARG A 83 19.63 11.00 -1.83
C ARG A 83 20.91 10.44 -2.45
N MET A 84 20.92 9.17 -2.83
CA MET A 84 22.05 8.52 -3.50
C MET A 84 22.36 9.14 -4.88
N GLN A 85 21.37 9.74 -5.55
CA GLN A 85 21.53 10.50 -6.79
C GLN A 85 22.03 11.95 -6.56
N GLY A 86 22.23 12.34 -5.30
CA GLY A 86 22.77 13.65 -4.95
C GLY A 86 21.75 14.77 -4.80
N TYR A 87 20.46 14.43 -4.71
CA TYR A 87 19.41 15.40 -4.39
C TYR A 87 19.40 15.75 -2.90
N GLU A 88 18.96 16.96 -2.58
CA GLU A 88 18.54 17.32 -1.24
C GLU A 88 17.10 16.86 -1.04
N VAL A 89 16.88 15.93 -0.10
CA VAL A 89 15.59 15.24 0.02
C VAL A 89 14.90 15.61 1.32
N LEU A 90 13.70 16.17 1.22
CA LEU A 90 12.80 16.41 2.34
C LEU A 90 11.68 15.35 2.35
N TRP A 91 11.64 14.53 3.38
CA TRP A 91 10.52 13.63 3.68
C TRP A 91 10.09 13.85 5.13
N LEU A 92 9.02 14.60 5.29
CA LEU A 92 8.50 15.06 6.58
C LEU A 92 7.61 13.99 7.21
N PRO A 93 7.90 13.53 8.45
CA PRO A 93 6.96 12.74 9.24
C PRO A 93 5.90 13.63 9.88
N GLY A 94 4.76 13.05 10.18
CA GLY A 94 3.71 13.75 10.94
C GLY A 94 2.48 12.88 11.11
N MET A 95 1.48 13.45 11.80
CA MET A 95 0.26 12.75 12.18
C MET A 95 -0.96 13.65 12.01
N ASP A 96 -2.10 13.01 11.70
CA ASP A 96 -3.39 13.68 11.64
C ASP A 96 -4.14 13.52 12.97
N HIS A 97 -4.81 14.58 13.40
CA HIS A 97 -5.62 14.59 14.61
C HIS A 97 -6.90 13.74 14.49
N ALA A 98 -7.35 13.48 13.25
CA ALA A 98 -8.47 12.58 12.92
C ALA A 98 -9.72 12.83 13.76
N GLY A 99 -10.30 14.04 13.65
CA GLY A 99 -11.35 14.58 14.52
C GLY A 99 -12.38 13.57 15.01
N ILE A 100 -13.26 13.07 14.13
CA ILE A 100 -14.33 12.10 14.47
C ILE A 100 -13.74 10.82 15.08
N ALA A 101 -12.73 10.24 14.43
CA ALA A 101 -12.22 8.92 14.80
C ALA A 101 -11.53 8.94 16.18
N THR A 102 -10.70 9.96 16.43
CA THR A 102 -9.98 10.10 17.71
C THR A 102 -10.95 10.45 18.84
N GLN A 103 -11.89 11.38 18.62
CA GLN A 103 -12.91 11.72 19.60
C GLN A 103 -13.75 10.48 19.99
N THR A 104 -14.19 9.71 19.00
CA THR A 104 -14.99 8.48 19.25
C THR A 104 -14.23 7.45 20.07
N LEU A 105 -12.93 7.28 19.81
CA LEU A 105 -12.10 6.33 20.57
C LEU A 105 -11.93 6.77 22.03
N VAL A 106 -11.61 8.05 22.26
CA VAL A 106 -11.41 8.57 23.62
C VAL A 106 -12.73 8.57 24.39
N ASP A 107 -13.84 8.96 23.74
CA ASP A 107 -15.17 8.94 24.34
C ASP A 107 -15.58 7.52 24.76
N ARG A 108 -15.30 6.51 23.91
CA ARG A 108 -15.53 5.10 24.27
C ARG A 108 -14.69 4.68 25.48
N LYS A 109 -13.38 5.01 25.47
CA LYS A 109 -12.48 4.69 26.60
C LYS A 109 -12.97 5.30 27.91
N LEU A 110 -13.42 6.56 27.89
CA LEU A 110 -13.98 7.24 29.07
C LEU A 110 -15.27 6.59 29.53
N ARG A 111 -16.18 6.23 28.62
CA ARG A 111 -17.41 5.51 28.99
C ARG A 111 -17.13 4.14 29.60
N ASP A 112 -16.14 3.41 29.11
CA ASP A 112 -15.72 2.13 29.70
C ASP A 112 -15.16 2.32 31.12
N GLU A 113 -14.60 3.51 31.42
CA GLU A 113 -14.18 3.93 32.77
C GLU A 113 -15.33 4.52 33.61
N GLY A 114 -16.56 4.62 33.05
CA GLY A 114 -17.73 5.17 33.71
C GLY A 114 -17.78 6.70 33.72
N ILE A 115 -17.07 7.36 32.82
CA ILE A 115 -16.98 8.83 32.69
C ILE A 115 -17.79 9.29 31.47
N ASP A 116 -18.75 10.20 31.67
CA ASP A 116 -19.44 10.89 30.57
C ASP A 116 -18.69 12.19 30.21
N ARG A 117 -18.39 12.38 28.94
CA ARG A 117 -17.74 13.61 28.46
C ARG A 117 -18.52 14.89 28.78
N HIS A 118 -19.86 14.82 28.77
CA HIS A 118 -20.70 15.97 29.06
C HIS A 118 -20.62 16.38 30.54
N GLU A 119 -20.36 15.44 31.44
CA GLU A 119 -20.18 15.73 32.86
C GLU A 119 -18.83 16.42 33.16
N ILE A 120 -17.76 16.02 32.44
CA ILE A 120 -16.42 16.62 32.64
C ILE A 120 -16.23 17.92 31.86
N GLY A 121 -17.02 18.14 30.80
CA GLY A 121 -16.97 19.34 29.95
C GLY A 121 -15.88 19.30 28.90
N ARG A 122 -15.98 20.26 27.93
CA ARG A 122 -15.15 20.30 26.72
C ARG A 122 -13.65 20.38 27.02
N GLU A 123 -13.25 21.24 27.92
CA GLU A 123 -11.82 21.49 28.22
C GLU A 123 -11.15 20.24 28.80
N ALA A 124 -11.75 19.61 29.81
CA ALA A 124 -11.22 18.41 30.41
C ALA A 124 -11.21 17.22 29.42
N PHE A 125 -12.22 17.13 28.57
CA PHE A 125 -12.26 16.12 27.52
C PHE A 125 -11.10 16.30 26.51
N ILE A 126 -10.85 17.53 26.05
CA ILE A 126 -9.75 17.84 25.13
C ILE A 126 -8.39 17.49 25.75
N GLU A 127 -8.21 17.70 27.05
CA GLU A 127 -6.99 17.26 27.75
C GLU A 127 -6.81 15.74 27.68
N LYS A 128 -7.89 14.97 27.84
CA LYS A 128 -7.87 13.50 27.67
C LYS A 128 -7.51 13.07 26.26
N VAL A 129 -7.97 13.82 25.26
CA VAL A 129 -7.59 13.54 23.86
C VAL A 129 -6.11 13.84 23.62
N TRP A 130 -5.55 14.91 24.22
CA TRP A 130 -4.12 15.18 24.17
C TRP A 130 -3.27 14.13 24.89
N GLU A 131 -3.77 13.53 26.00
CA GLU A 131 -3.13 12.37 26.64
C GLU A 131 -3.07 11.19 25.69
N TRP A 132 -4.19 10.86 25.05
CA TRP A 132 -4.28 9.82 24.02
C TRP A 132 -3.33 10.07 22.84
N LYS A 133 -3.26 11.32 22.34
CA LYS A 133 -2.34 11.68 21.24
C LYS A 133 -0.89 11.42 21.60
N ARG A 134 -0.46 11.72 22.84
CA ARG A 134 0.91 11.46 23.27
C ARG A 134 1.23 9.96 23.30
N GLU A 135 0.29 9.15 23.79
CA GLU A 135 0.43 7.70 23.84
C GLU A 135 0.44 7.06 22.45
N SER A 136 -0.58 7.31 21.66
CA SER A 136 -0.75 6.74 20.31
C SER A 136 0.29 7.25 19.33
N GLY A 137 0.63 8.54 19.38
CA GLY A 137 1.66 9.12 18.53
C GLY A 137 3.04 8.56 18.81
N GLY A 138 3.37 8.29 20.09
CA GLY A 138 4.62 7.62 20.45
C GLY A 138 4.73 6.22 19.82
N THR A 139 3.63 5.46 19.86
CA THR A 139 3.57 4.12 19.23
C THR A 139 3.76 4.19 17.71
N ILE A 140 3.07 5.11 17.02
CA ILE A 140 3.20 5.29 15.57
C ILE A 140 4.64 5.69 15.20
N GLY A 141 5.23 6.64 15.92
CA GLY A 141 6.61 7.07 15.69
C GLY A 141 7.61 5.94 15.85
N GLU A 142 7.43 5.06 16.86
CA GLU A 142 8.27 3.88 17.04
C GLU A 142 8.09 2.86 15.90
N GLN A 143 6.87 2.66 15.42
CA GLN A 143 6.61 1.76 14.29
C GLN A 143 7.26 2.26 12.99
N ILE A 144 7.22 3.58 12.73
CA ILE A 144 7.91 4.21 11.60
C ILE A 144 9.43 3.97 11.68
N ARG A 145 10.02 4.09 12.88
CA ARG A 145 11.45 3.77 13.12
C ARG A 145 11.74 2.29 12.85
N ARG A 146 10.86 1.40 13.29
CA ARG A 146 10.98 -0.04 13.08
C ARG A 146 10.84 -0.45 11.61
N LEU A 147 10.08 0.29 10.80
CA LEU A 147 10.02 0.12 9.33
C LEU A 147 11.33 0.56 8.65
N GLY A 148 12.11 1.40 9.31
CA GLY A 148 13.37 1.91 8.78
C GLY A 148 13.22 3.12 7.85
N ASP A 149 12.16 3.90 8.00
CA ASP A 149 11.86 5.03 7.14
C ASP A 149 12.84 6.18 7.31
N GLY A 150 13.41 6.65 6.21
CA GLY A 150 14.40 7.73 6.19
C GLY A 150 13.76 9.13 6.27
N VAL A 151 12.89 9.36 7.25
CA VAL A 151 12.19 10.63 7.48
C VAL A 151 13.03 11.62 8.27
N ASP A 152 12.77 12.91 8.08
CA ASP A 152 13.40 14.00 8.83
C ASP A 152 12.67 14.23 10.17
N TRP A 153 13.10 13.55 11.22
CA TRP A 153 12.50 13.65 12.56
C TRP A 153 12.62 15.04 13.19
N SER A 154 13.55 15.85 12.76
CA SER A 154 13.69 17.22 13.28
C SER A 154 12.52 18.14 12.90
N ARG A 155 11.74 17.70 11.91
CA ARG A 155 10.59 18.44 11.34
C ARG A 155 9.27 17.71 11.50
N GLU A 156 9.13 16.84 12.50
CA GLU A 156 7.84 16.15 12.76
C GLU A 156 6.71 17.16 12.98
N ARG A 157 5.56 16.94 12.32
CA ARG A 157 4.39 17.82 12.36
C ARG A 157 3.13 17.11 12.86
N PHE A 158 2.20 17.90 13.34
CA PHE A 158 0.88 17.45 13.76
C PHE A 158 -0.19 18.43 13.28
N THR A 159 -1.29 17.96 12.72
CA THR A 159 -2.32 18.83 12.11
C THR A 159 -2.93 19.85 13.08
N LEU A 160 -2.81 19.65 14.40
CA LEU A 160 -3.20 20.63 15.44
C LEU A 160 -2.01 21.36 16.09
N ASP A 161 -0.79 21.30 15.52
CA ASP A 161 0.30 22.13 16.03
C ASP A 161 0.03 23.62 15.75
N GLU A 162 0.77 24.51 16.40
CA GLU A 162 0.57 25.95 16.32
C GLU A 162 0.68 26.47 14.88
N GLY A 163 1.70 26.04 14.14
CA GLY A 163 1.92 26.48 12.75
C GLY A 163 0.82 26.01 11.81
N LEU A 164 0.39 24.74 11.92
CA LEU A 164 -0.69 24.23 11.09
C LEU A 164 -2.04 24.82 11.47
N SER A 165 -2.28 25.09 12.75
CA SER A 165 -3.48 25.78 13.22
C SER A 165 -3.57 27.21 12.66
N ARG A 166 -2.43 27.92 12.61
CA ARG A 166 -2.31 29.23 11.96
C ARG A 166 -2.62 29.14 10.46
N ALA A 167 -2.11 28.12 9.77
CA ALA A 167 -2.39 27.89 8.37
C ALA A 167 -3.89 27.64 8.11
N VAL A 168 -4.54 26.85 8.96
CA VAL A 168 -5.99 26.59 8.87
C VAL A 168 -6.80 27.86 9.03
N GLN A 169 -6.49 28.70 10.01
CA GLN A 169 -7.19 29.98 10.18
C GLN A 169 -6.98 30.92 9.00
N THR A 170 -5.76 30.96 8.46
CA THR A 170 -5.42 31.79 7.29
C THR A 170 -6.22 31.40 6.06
N ILE A 171 -6.21 30.11 5.69
CA ILE A 171 -6.94 29.65 4.49
C ILE A 171 -8.45 29.78 4.67
N PHE A 172 -8.97 29.52 5.88
CA PHE A 172 -10.39 29.71 6.16
C PHE A 172 -10.82 31.16 5.92
N LYS A 173 -10.05 32.12 6.46
CA LYS A 173 -10.32 33.55 6.26
C LYS A 173 -10.23 33.94 4.79
N GLN A 174 -9.22 33.47 4.06
CA GLN A 174 -9.08 33.74 2.62
C GLN A 174 -10.28 33.23 1.81
N LEU A 175 -10.74 31.99 2.11
CA LEU A 175 -11.92 31.41 1.47
C LEU A 175 -13.20 32.18 1.85
N PHE A 176 -13.34 32.59 3.11
CA PHE A 176 -14.49 33.37 3.59
C PHE A 176 -14.55 34.74 2.93
N ASP A 177 -13.44 35.47 2.91
CA ASP A 177 -13.33 36.80 2.29
C ASP A 177 -13.56 36.75 0.76
N ALA A 178 -13.18 35.62 0.13
CA ALA A 178 -13.47 35.35 -1.29
C ALA A 178 -14.95 34.96 -1.55
N GLY A 179 -15.79 34.82 -0.52
CA GLY A 179 -17.20 34.40 -0.62
C GLY A 179 -17.38 32.93 -0.99
N LEU A 180 -16.34 32.11 -0.76
CA LEU A 180 -16.35 30.66 -1.03
C LEU A 180 -16.79 29.85 0.20
N ILE A 181 -16.79 30.42 1.38
CA ILE A 181 -17.37 29.82 2.59
C ILE A 181 -18.70 30.53 2.88
N TYR A 182 -19.74 29.73 3.14
CA TYR A 182 -21.08 30.23 3.48
C TYR A 182 -21.76 29.32 4.49
N ARG A 183 -22.81 29.78 5.13
CA ARG A 183 -23.62 29.04 6.08
C ARG A 183 -25.06 28.97 5.59
N ASP A 184 -25.61 27.74 5.58
CA ASP A 184 -26.98 27.56 5.08
C ASP A 184 -27.60 26.27 5.69
N TYR A 185 -28.94 26.20 5.62
CA TYR A 185 -29.65 24.97 5.88
C TYR A 185 -29.62 24.08 4.64
N ARG A 186 -29.00 22.92 4.80
CA ARG A 186 -28.97 21.85 3.78
C ARG A 186 -29.21 20.50 4.40
N LEU A 187 -29.71 19.59 3.60
CA LEU A 187 -29.79 18.19 3.98
C LEU A 187 -28.39 17.62 4.04
N VAL A 188 -28.02 17.07 5.17
CA VAL A 188 -26.71 16.44 5.41
C VAL A 188 -26.87 15.02 5.94
N ASN A 189 -25.86 14.18 5.74
CA ASN A 189 -25.80 12.90 6.44
C ASN A 189 -25.47 13.16 7.91
N TRP A 190 -26.35 12.77 8.81
CA TRP A 190 -26.21 12.98 10.23
C TRP A 190 -25.98 11.65 10.96
N SER A 191 -24.99 11.59 11.84
CA SER A 191 -24.81 10.48 12.77
C SER A 191 -25.54 10.77 14.07
N PRO A 192 -26.65 10.08 14.39
CA PRO A 192 -27.37 10.29 15.65
C PRO A 192 -26.58 9.86 16.90
N VAL A 193 -25.62 8.92 16.74
CA VAL A 193 -24.77 8.44 17.84
C VAL A 193 -23.65 9.41 18.15
N LEU A 194 -23.06 10.01 17.13
CA LEU A 194 -21.97 10.98 17.27
C LEU A 194 -22.50 12.41 17.40
N GLU A 195 -23.78 12.62 17.09
CA GLU A 195 -24.45 13.91 17.06
C GLU A 195 -23.74 14.95 16.20
N THR A 196 -23.30 14.52 15.00
CA THR A 196 -22.56 15.37 14.04
C THR A 196 -22.86 15.01 12.60
N ALA A 197 -22.69 16.02 11.74
CA ALA A 197 -22.66 15.77 10.30
C ALA A 197 -21.45 14.90 9.92
N VAL A 198 -21.65 13.99 8.96
CA VAL A 198 -20.60 13.15 8.34
C VAL A 198 -20.58 13.39 6.84
N SER A 199 -19.42 13.26 6.21
CA SER A 199 -19.27 13.41 4.76
C SER A 199 -19.95 12.27 4.01
N ASP A 200 -20.47 12.53 2.80
CA ASP A 200 -21.10 11.52 1.93
C ASP A 200 -20.19 10.32 1.67
N ILE A 201 -18.90 10.59 1.57
CA ILE A 201 -17.86 9.59 1.32
C ILE A 201 -17.50 8.76 2.56
N GLU A 202 -17.96 9.13 3.77
CA GLU A 202 -17.84 8.34 5.00
C GLU A 202 -19.09 7.49 5.28
N VAL A 203 -20.04 7.46 4.30
CA VAL A 203 -21.24 6.65 4.37
C VAL A 203 -21.04 5.36 3.58
N ILE A 204 -21.23 4.22 4.25
CA ILE A 204 -21.21 2.89 3.63
C ILE A 204 -22.62 2.34 3.54
N TYR A 205 -23.00 1.87 2.36
CA TYR A 205 -24.32 1.31 2.17
C TYR A 205 -24.33 -0.19 2.50
N LYS A 206 -25.31 -0.62 3.30
CA LYS A 206 -25.51 -2.02 3.68
C LYS A 206 -26.94 -2.44 3.40
N ASP A 207 -27.12 -3.64 2.90
CA ASP A 207 -28.44 -4.25 2.79
C ASP A 207 -28.94 -4.66 4.16
N VAL A 208 -30.13 -4.14 4.53
CA VAL A 208 -30.78 -4.43 5.81
C VAL A 208 -32.16 -5.02 5.58
N GLU A 209 -32.56 -5.91 6.45
CA GLU A 209 -33.96 -6.41 6.49
C GLU A 209 -34.82 -5.39 7.23
N GLY A 210 -35.75 -4.80 6.49
CA GLY A 210 -36.71 -3.82 6.98
C GLY A 210 -38.14 -4.19 6.60
N GLU A 211 -38.95 -3.15 6.40
CA GLU A 211 -40.36 -3.25 6.02
C GLU A 211 -40.66 -2.30 4.86
N PHE A 212 -41.69 -2.60 4.07
CA PHE A 212 -42.22 -1.75 3.05
C PHE A 212 -43.72 -1.65 3.27
N VAL A 213 -44.20 -0.49 3.71
CA VAL A 213 -45.56 -0.25 4.19
C VAL A 213 -46.33 0.67 3.22
N SER A 214 -47.44 0.20 2.74
CA SER A 214 -48.34 1.00 1.88
C SER A 214 -49.41 1.66 2.75
N ILE A 215 -49.47 2.98 2.68
CA ILE A 215 -50.32 3.84 3.54
C ILE A 215 -51.30 4.65 2.70
N ARG A 216 -52.54 4.70 3.12
CA ARG A 216 -53.61 5.51 2.48
C ARG A 216 -53.66 6.91 3.10
N TYR A 217 -53.53 7.93 2.26
CA TYR A 217 -53.80 9.31 2.55
C TYR A 217 -55.15 9.71 1.98
N GLY A 218 -55.82 10.70 2.60
CA GLY A 218 -57.14 11.11 2.22
C GLY A 218 -58.26 10.23 2.80
N SER A 219 -59.38 10.09 2.07
CA SER A 219 -60.56 9.36 2.56
C SER A 219 -60.30 7.85 2.69
N LEU A 220 -60.94 7.24 3.67
CA LEU A 220 -60.97 5.78 3.80
C LEU A 220 -62.08 5.16 2.94
N ASN A 221 -62.96 5.95 2.36
CA ASN A 221 -63.96 5.53 1.40
C ASN A 221 -63.35 5.47 -0.01
N ASP A 222 -63.49 4.32 -0.71
CA ASP A 222 -62.86 4.11 -2.03
C ASP A 222 -63.45 5.01 -3.13
N ASP A 223 -64.67 5.51 -2.92
CA ASP A 223 -65.38 6.41 -3.86
C ASP A 223 -64.97 7.89 -3.68
N GLU A 224 -64.17 8.21 -2.68
CA GLU A 224 -63.74 9.57 -2.38
C GLU A 224 -62.22 9.74 -2.65
N PRO A 225 -61.72 10.99 -2.85
CA PRO A 225 -60.37 11.25 -3.16
C PRO A 225 -59.36 10.66 -2.11
N HIS A 226 -58.44 9.84 -2.57
CA HIS A 226 -57.37 9.25 -1.77
C HIS A 226 -56.17 8.87 -2.63
N LEU A 227 -55.03 8.70 -1.99
CA LEU A 227 -53.77 8.21 -2.58
C LEU A 227 -53.15 7.15 -1.66
N VAL A 228 -52.49 6.18 -2.23
CA VAL A 228 -51.69 5.20 -1.49
C VAL A 228 -50.24 5.42 -1.82
N VAL A 229 -49.41 5.63 -0.79
CA VAL A 229 -47.94 5.71 -0.90
C VAL A 229 -47.29 4.50 -0.26
N ALA A 230 -46.11 4.17 -0.65
CA ALA A 230 -45.34 3.08 -0.02
C ALA A 230 -43.98 3.57 0.47
N THR A 231 -43.62 3.23 1.69
CA THR A 231 -42.38 3.69 2.32
C THR A 231 -41.68 2.58 3.15
N THR A 232 -40.36 2.65 3.21
CA THR A 232 -39.54 1.86 4.15
C THR A 232 -39.37 2.55 5.49
N ARG A 233 -39.70 3.84 5.59
CA ARG A 233 -39.49 4.71 6.75
C ARG A 233 -40.78 5.37 7.19
N VAL A 234 -41.65 4.60 7.80
CA VAL A 234 -42.99 5.06 8.16
C VAL A 234 -42.99 6.19 9.20
N GLU A 235 -41.98 6.22 10.07
CA GLU A 235 -41.77 7.24 11.07
C GLU A 235 -41.55 8.65 10.49
N THR A 236 -40.94 8.75 9.31
CA THR A 236 -40.72 10.08 8.68
C THR A 236 -41.98 10.74 8.16
N MET A 237 -43.06 9.99 8.04
CA MET A 237 -44.34 10.57 7.61
C MET A 237 -44.82 11.72 8.53
N LEU A 238 -44.39 11.76 9.79
CA LEU A 238 -44.71 12.87 10.70
C LEU A 238 -44.26 14.23 10.17
N GLY A 239 -43.32 14.27 9.20
CA GLY A 239 -42.84 15.47 8.51
C GLY A 239 -43.29 15.58 7.06
N ASP A 240 -44.30 14.82 6.62
CA ASP A 240 -44.79 14.89 5.25
C ASP A 240 -45.52 16.23 4.99
N VAL A 241 -45.20 16.89 3.88
CA VAL A 241 -45.78 18.18 3.46
C VAL A 241 -46.46 18.10 2.12
N ALA A 242 -46.16 17.07 1.33
CA ALA A 242 -46.76 16.87 0.00
C ALA A 242 -46.84 15.38 -0.36
N ILE A 243 -47.56 15.08 -1.43
CA ILE A 243 -47.55 13.79 -2.11
C ILE A 243 -47.20 14.07 -3.58
N ALA A 244 -46.08 13.50 -4.07
CA ALA A 244 -45.69 13.67 -5.47
C ALA A 244 -46.22 12.54 -6.35
N VAL A 245 -46.66 12.88 -7.57
CA VAL A 245 -47.09 11.96 -8.62
C VAL A 245 -46.43 12.37 -9.94
N HIS A 246 -46.29 11.44 -10.86
CA HIS A 246 -45.72 11.78 -12.17
C HIS A 246 -46.72 12.56 -12.99
N PRO A 247 -46.36 13.67 -13.68
CA PRO A 247 -47.31 14.56 -14.39
C PRO A 247 -48.11 13.90 -15.49
N VAL A 248 -47.62 12.79 -16.07
CA VAL A 248 -48.33 12.05 -17.11
C VAL A 248 -49.08 10.81 -16.59
N ASP A 249 -49.11 10.59 -15.28
CA ASP A 249 -49.81 9.47 -14.68
C ASP A 249 -51.34 9.75 -14.61
N GLU A 250 -52.07 9.15 -15.53
CA GLU A 250 -53.53 9.33 -15.64
C GLU A 250 -54.29 8.88 -14.38
N ARG A 251 -53.70 8.01 -13.56
CA ARG A 251 -54.33 7.55 -12.30
C ARG A 251 -54.50 8.67 -11.30
N TYR A 252 -53.58 9.63 -11.30
CA TYR A 252 -53.47 10.67 -10.28
C TYR A 252 -53.61 12.10 -10.82
N ALA A 253 -53.61 12.31 -12.15
CA ALA A 253 -53.66 13.62 -12.77
C ALA A 253 -54.82 14.51 -12.26
N HIS A 254 -55.94 13.91 -11.91
CA HIS A 254 -57.12 14.62 -11.39
C HIS A 254 -56.97 15.07 -9.93
N LEU A 255 -55.98 14.58 -9.19
CA LEU A 255 -55.73 14.93 -7.80
C LEU A 255 -54.66 16.02 -7.65
N VAL A 256 -53.88 16.32 -8.69
CA VAL A 256 -52.84 17.36 -8.65
C VAL A 256 -53.44 18.71 -8.25
N GLY A 257 -52.82 19.35 -7.25
CA GLY A 257 -53.27 20.61 -6.66
C GLY A 257 -54.36 20.44 -5.56
N GLN A 258 -54.86 19.21 -5.31
CA GLN A 258 -55.73 18.95 -4.15
C GLN A 258 -54.89 18.83 -2.87
N THR A 259 -55.51 19.10 -1.73
CA THR A 259 -54.93 18.98 -0.41
C THR A 259 -55.63 17.90 0.42
N PHE A 260 -54.85 17.15 1.19
CA PHE A 260 -55.32 16.16 2.15
C PHE A 260 -54.91 16.55 3.57
N GLU A 261 -55.73 16.20 4.56
CA GLU A 261 -55.33 16.28 5.97
C GLU A 261 -54.28 15.27 6.26
N HIS A 262 -53.26 15.65 7.08
CA HIS A 262 -52.23 14.73 7.50
C HIS A 262 -52.83 13.71 8.50
N PRO A 263 -52.56 12.38 8.33
CA PRO A 263 -53.20 11.34 9.14
C PRO A 263 -52.95 11.40 10.65
N LEU A 264 -51.81 11.97 11.07
CA LEU A 264 -51.33 11.98 12.47
C LEU A 264 -50.98 13.37 12.99
N ARG A 265 -51.12 14.43 12.16
CA ARG A 265 -50.80 15.81 12.56
C ARG A 265 -51.90 16.77 12.07
N ASP A 266 -52.53 17.42 13.01
CA ASP A 266 -53.65 18.35 12.72
C ASP A 266 -53.17 19.70 12.17
N ASP A 267 -51.89 20.00 12.33
CA ASP A 267 -51.23 21.26 11.91
C ASP A 267 -50.68 21.21 10.47
N LEU A 268 -50.70 20.05 9.83
CA LEU A 268 -50.15 19.86 8.48
C LEU A 268 -51.23 19.46 7.47
N THR A 269 -51.12 19.99 6.27
CA THR A 269 -51.88 19.57 5.10
C THR A 269 -50.93 19.15 3.98
N LEU A 270 -51.32 18.12 3.23
CA LEU A 270 -50.51 17.50 2.19
C LEU A 270 -51.04 17.94 0.82
N THR A 271 -50.27 18.69 0.07
CA THR A 271 -50.60 19.08 -1.31
C THR A 271 -50.11 18.01 -2.30
N VAL A 272 -50.97 17.60 -3.22
CA VAL A 272 -50.56 16.71 -4.33
C VAL A 272 -49.84 17.55 -5.39
N ILE A 273 -48.56 17.22 -5.61
CA ILE A 273 -47.69 17.89 -6.59
C ILE A 273 -47.39 16.98 -7.77
N ALA A 274 -47.07 17.55 -8.92
CA ALA A 274 -46.61 16.79 -10.09
C ALA A 274 -45.11 16.99 -10.28
N ASP A 275 -44.32 15.90 -10.27
CA ASP A 275 -42.87 15.94 -10.46
C ASP A 275 -42.37 14.77 -11.33
N ASP A 276 -41.57 15.09 -12.34
CA ASP A 276 -41.02 14.10 -13.30
C ASP A 276 -40.07 13.07 -12.65
N TYR A 277 -39.62 13.32 -11.43
CA TYR A 277 -38.78 12.39 -10.67
C TYR A 277 -39.51 11.11 -10.24
N VAL A 278 -40.84 11.18 -10.10
CA VAL A 278 -41.65 10.05 -9.60
C VAL A 278 -41.70 8.92 -10.65
N ASP A 279 -41.27 7.72 -10.25
CA ASP A 279 -41.39 6.52 -11.08
C ASP A 279 -42.83 5.94 -10.95
N MET A 280 -43.55 5.93 -12.07
CA MET A 280 -44.94 5.42 -12.12
C MET A 280 -45.06 3.92 -11.84
N GLU A 281 -43.96 3.15 -12.01
CA GLU A 281 -43.97 1.70 -11.85
C GLU A 281 -43.45 1.26 -10.47
N LEU A 282 -42.75 2.16 -9.74
CA LEU A 282 -42.26 1.89 -8.43
C LEU A 282 -43.32 2.05 -7.34
N GLY A 283 -43.53 1.00 -6.55
CA GLY A 283 -44.53 1.00 -5.45
C GLY A 283 -45.96 1.24 -5.93
N THR A 284 -46.49 2.41 -5.66
CA THR A 284 -47.87 2.82 -6.07
C THR A 284 -47.86 3.86 -7.19
N GLY A 285 -46.69 4.39 -7.55
CA GLY A 285 -46.53 5.54 -8.45
C GLY A 285 -46.86 6.88 -7.78
N ALA A 286 -47.01 6.91 -6.47
CA ALA A 286 -47.13 8.11 -5.65
C ALA A 286 -46.13 8.03 -4.50
N VAL A 287 -45.48 9.15 -4.19
CA VAL A 287 -44.40 9.26 -3.19
C VAL A 287 -44.78 10.31 -2.15
N LYS A 288 -44.66 10.01 -0.87
CA LYS A 288 -44.75 11.00 0.21
C LYS A 288 -43.52 11.88 0.18
N ILE A 289 -43.65 13.15 0.50
CA ILE A 289 -42.51 14.11 0.47
C ILE A 289 -42.25 14.64 1.86
N THR A 290 -41.05 14.26 2.37
CA THR A 290 -40.50 14.67 3.68
C THR A 290 -39.17 15.39 3.46
N PRO A 291 -39.13 16.63 3.03
CA PRO A 291 -37.91 17.28 2.51
C PRO A 291 -36.77 17.40 3.52
N ALA A 292 -37.08 17.44 4.81
CA ALA A 292 -36.03 17.56 5.84
C ALA A 292 -35.31 16.25 6.17
N HIS A 293 -35.74 15.07 5.63
CA HIS A 293 -35.28 13.75 6.02
C HIS A 293 -35.07 12.76 4.87
N ASP A 294 -35.13 13.22 3.62
CA ASP A 294 -34.83 12.41 2.43
C ASP A 294 -34.17 13.27 1.35
N PRO A 295 -33.06 12.82 0.72
CA PRO A 295 -32.38 13.61 -0.30
C PRO A 295 -33.19 13.93 -1.53
N ASN A 296 -34.00 12.99 -2.01
CA ASN A 296 -34.84 13.20 -3.20
C ASN A 296 -36.02 14.12 -2.90
N ASP A 297 -36.62 13.96 -1.71
CA ASP A 297 -37.71 14.80 -1.23
C ASP A 297 -37.20 16.23 -0.98
N TYR A 298 -35.95 16.41 -0.53
CA TYR A 298 -35.33 17.72 -0.37
C TYR A 298 -35.25 18.48 -1.70
N GLU A 299 -34.76 17.83 -2.76
CA GLU A 299 -34.69 18.42 -4.08
C GLU A 299 -36.09 18.77 -4.65
N MET A 300 -37.07 17.90 -4.42
CA MET A 300 -38.44 18.20 -4.76
C MET A 300 -39.00 19.37 -3.94
N GLY A 301 -38.68 19.40 -2.65
CA GLY A 301 -39.03 20.51 -1.76
C GLY A 301 -38.52 21.86 -2.24
N LEU A 302 -37.27 21.92 -2.70
CA LEU A 302 -36.68 23.12 -3.28
C LEU A 302 -37.38 23.53 -4.60
N ARG A 303 -37.66 22.57 -5.49
CA ARG A 303 -38.33 22.87 -6.79
C ARG A 303 -39.74 23.37 -6.63
N HIS A 304 -40.44 22.90 -5.62
CA HIS A 304 -41.87 23.21 -5.38
C HIS A 304 -42.11 24.20 -4.25
N ASP A 305 -41.05 24.80 -3.69
CA ASP A 305 -41.10 25.76 -2.57
C ASP A 305 -41.93 25.24 -1.38
N LEU A 306 -41.66 23.98 -0.96
CA LEU A 306 -42.36 23.31 0.13
C LEU A 306 -41.75 23.65 1.47
N ASP A 307 -42.55 23.62 2.52
CA ASP A 307 -42.06 23.65 3.90
C ASP A 307 -41.20 22.43 4.21
N MET A 308 -40.21 22.58 5.08
CA MET A 308 -39.26 21.52 5.43
C MET A 308 -39.21 21.30 6.95
N PRO A 309 -40.25 20.76 7.58
CA PRO A 309 -40.27 20.55 9.02
C PRO A 309 -39.21 19.51 9.46
N ILE A 310 -38.34 19.90 10.39
CA ILE A 310 -37.38 19.00 11.02
C ILE A 310 -38.10 18.27 12.15
N ILE A 311 -38.23 16.95 12.05
CA ILE A 311 -38.98 16.12 12.99
C ILE A 311 -38.10 15.23 13.88
N MET A 312 -36.79 15.37 13.80
CA MET A 312 -35.85 14.62 14.62
C MET A 312 -34.81 15.56 15.25
N ASP A 313 -34.52 15.34 16.52
CA ASP A 313 -33.42 16.02 17.24
C ASP A 313 -32.02 15.52 16.81
N THR A 314 -30.98 16.00 17.47
CA THR A 314 -29.59 15.61 17.15
C THR A 314 -29.29 14.14 17.49
N ALA A 315 -30.00 13.54 18.43
CA ALA A 315 -29.87 12.14 18.81
C ALA A 315 -30.77 11.20 17.94
N GLY A 316 -31.45 11.75 16.93
CA GLY A 316 -32.35 10.99 16.03
C GLY A 316 -33.66 10.57 16.69
N ARG A 317 -34.10 11.27 17.75
CA ARG A 317 -35.39 11.07 18.38
C ARG A 317 -36.43 11.98 17.73
N ILE A 318 -37.66 11.49 17.62
CA ILE A 318 -38.77 12.33 17.15
C ILE A 318 -38.94 13.55 18.07
N ALA A 319 -39.03 14.72 17.51
CA ALA A 319 -39.13 15.99 18.23
C ALA A 319 -39.91 17.02 17.46
N ASP A 320 -40.49 17.98 18.18
CA ASP A 320 -41.19 19.15 17.65
C ASP A 320 -42.37 18.82 16.71
N THR A 321 -42.92 17.60 16.82
CA THR A 321 -44.10 17.21 16.04
C THR A 321 -45.41 17.54 16.74
N GLY A 322 -45.40 17.80 18.05
CA GLY A 322 -46.62 18.01 18.86
C GLY A 322 -47.48 16.75 19.02
N THR A 323 -46.93 15.58 18.69
CA THR A 323 -47.62 14.29 18.78
C THR A 323 -47.15 13.48 19.97
N GLU A 324 -47.85 12.38 20.25
CA GLU A 324 -47.47 11.41 21.29
C GLU A 324 -46.16 10.66 21.00
N PHE A 325 -45.60 10.81 19.80
CA PHE A 325 -44.37 10.17 19.36
C PHE A 325 -43.11 10.95 19.75
N ASP A 326 -43.27 12.22 20.19
CA ASP A 326 -42.13 13.05 20.58
C ASP A 326 -41.35 12.39 21.72
N GLY A 327 -40.02 12.37 21.60
CA GLY A 327 -39.06 11.71 22.49
C GLY A 327 -38.78 10.24 22.19
N MET A 328 -39.51 9.57 21.31
CA MET A 328 -39.26 8.20 20.89
C MET A 328 -38.02 8.15 19.98
N SER A 329 -37.23 7.07 20.08
CA SER A 329 -36.25 6.78 19.04
C SER A 329 -36.93 6.53 17.69
N ARG A 330 -36.22 6.70 16.60
CA ARG A 330 -36.77 6.45 15.25
C ARG A 330 -37.26 5.01 15.08
N GLU A 331 -36.61 4.05 15.72
CA GLU A 331 -37.03 2.63 15.71
C GLU A 331 -38.34 2.40 16.51
N GLU A 332 -38.47 3.00 17.69
CA GLU A 332 -39.71 2.98 18.50
C GLU A 332 -40.86 3.69 17.76
N ALA A 333 -40.57 4.87 17.22
CA ALA A 333 -41.54 5.65 16.46
C ALA A 333 -42.03 4.92 15.20
N ARG A 334 -41.16 4.21 14.47
CA ARG A 334 -41.53 3.39 13.31
C ARG A 334 -42.60 2.36 13.66
N VAL A 335 -42.45 1.71 14.82
CA VAL A 335 -43.45 0.75 15.31
C VAL A 335 -44.73 1.47 15.73
N ALA A 336 -44.61 2.53 16.54
CA ALA A 336 -45.77 3.24 17.10
C ALA A 336 -46.64 3.93 16.04
N VAL A 337 -46.00 4.64 15.10
CA VAL A 337 -46.65 5.31 13.97
C VAL A 337 -47.40 4.31 13.09
N ARG A 338 -46.78 3.17 12.78
CA ARG A 338 -47.42 2.10 12.02
C ARG A 338 -48.64 1.53 12.76
N GLU A 339 -48.57 1.29 14.06
CA GLU A 339 -49.68 0.81 14.88
C GLU A 339 -50.81 1.83 14.92
N ALA A 340 -50.53 3.12 15.03
CA ALA A 340 -51.52 4.20 14.97
C ALA A 340 -52.24 4.24 13.62
N LEU A 341 -51.49 4.12 12.52
CA LEU A 341 -52.07 4.06 11.17
C LEU A 341 -52.94 2.79 10.95
N ALA A 342 -52.48 1.66 11.50
CA ALA A 342 -53.29 0.42 11.44
C ALA A 342 -54.60 0.55 12.24
N ALA A 343 -54.54 1.17 13.42
CA ALA A 343 -55.73 1.44 14.21
C ALA A 343 -56.74 2.36 13.49
N GLN A 344 -56.25 3.29 12.63
CA GLN A 344 -57.08 4.13 11.79
C GLN A 344 -57.55 3.40 10.51
N GLY A 345 -57.12 2.17 10.23
CA GLY A 345 -57.42 1.45 9.00
C GLY A 345 -56.71 1.97 7.73
N ARG A 346 -55.62 2.70 7.90
CA ARG A 346 -54.86 3.32 6.78
C ARG A 346 -53.78 2.44 6.17
N ILE A 347 -53.42 1.31 6.80
CA ILE A 347 -52.45 0.38 6.24
C ILE A 347 -53.12 -0.48 5.16
N VAL A 348 -52.65 -0.38 3.94
CA VAL A 348 -53.19 -1.12 2.78
C VAL A 348 -52.42 -2.44 2.56
N LYS A 349 -51.10 -2.42 2.71
CA LYS A 349 -50.24 -3.56 2.49
C LYS A 349 -48.97 -3.43 3.30
N GLU A 350 -48.45 -4.55 3.79
CA GLU A 350 -47.15 -4.66 4.43
C GLU A 350 -46.33 -5.78 3.79
N VAL A 351 -45.08 -5.52 3.50
CA VAL A 351 -44.11 -6.50 3.04
C VAL A 351 -42.99 -6.60 4.07
N ARG A 352 -42.81 -7.80 4.65
CA ARG A 352 -41.79 -8.12 5.65
C ARG A 352 -41.28 -9.55 5.47
N PRO A 353 -39.99 -9.82 5.46
CA PRO A 353 -38.90 -8.83 5.40
C PRO A 353 -38.84 -8.14 4.02
N TYR A 354 -38.41 -6.90 3.99
CA TYR A 354 -38.09 -6.18 2.77
C TYR A 354 -36.64 -5.73 2.83
N VAL A 355 -35.80 -6.30 1.97
CA VAL A 355 -34.37 -5.98 1.92
C VAL A 355 -34.17 -4.70 1.11
N HIS A 356 -33.49 -3.72 1.70
CA HIS A 356 -33.15 -2.46 1.04
C HIS A 356 -31.81 -1.92 1.54
N SER A 357 -31.18 -1.07 0.75
CA SER A 357 -29.88 -0.49 1.05
C SER A 357 -30.02 0.74 1.96
N VAL A 358 -29.28 0.76 3.07
CA VAL A 358 -29.28 1.85 4.06
C VAL A 358 -27.86 2.34 4.28
N GLY A 359 -27.66 3.67 4.25
CA GLY A 359 -26.41 4.31 4.58
C GLY A 359 -26.07 4.16 6.07
N HIS A 360 -24.84 3.79 6.35
CA HIS A 360 -24.29 3.65 7.70
C HIS A 360 -23.01 4.46 7.83
N SER A 361 -22.78 5.02 9.00
CA SER A 361 -21.50 5.65 9.33
C SER A 361 -20.38 4.62 9.28
N GLU A 362 -19.32 4.89 8.50
CA GLU A 362 -18.14 4.01 8.47
C GLU A 362 -17.46 3.94 9.83
N ARG A 363 -17.52 5.02 10.64
CA ARG A 363 -16.79 5.17 11.89
C ARG A 363 -17.50 4.54 13.08
N SER A 364 -18.78 4.74 13.21
CA SER A 364 -19.59 4.30 14.35
C SER A 364 -20.49 3.10 14.03
N GLY A 365 -20.76 2.87 12.74
CA GLY A 365 -21.43 1.66 12.26
C GLY A 365 -22.96 1.69 12.29
N GLU A 366 -23.59 2.72 12.86
CA GLU A 366 -25.04 2.92 12.88
C GLU A 366 -25.58 3.44 11.54
N ALA A 367 -26.88 3.29 11.34
CA ALA A 367 -27.56 3.91 10.21
C ALA A 367 -27.58 5.44 10.36
N ILE A 368 -27.12 6.15 9.34
CA ILE A 368 -27.16 7.61 9.30
C ILE A 368 -28.60 8.10 9.13
N GLU A 369 -28.82 9.36 9.47
CA GLU A 369 -30.09 10.06 9.28
C GLU A 369 -29.88 11.23 8.32
N PRO A 370 -30.50 11.24 7.13
CA PRO A 370 -30.59 12.47 6.34
C PRO A 370 -31.35 13.52 7.14
N ARG A 371 -30.71 14.65 7.44
CA ARG A 371 -31.30 15.68 8.31
C ARG A 371 -30.99 17.08 7.78
N LEU A 372 -32.03 17.91 7.67
CA LEU A 372 -31.86 19.33 7.38
C LEU A 372 -31.14 19.99 8.57
N SER A 373 -29.96 20.58 8.33
CA SER A 373 -29.12 21.16 9.38
C SER A 373 -28.44 22.43 8.87
N LEU A 374 -28.31 23.41 9.77
CA LEU A 374 -27.56 24.63 9.51
C LEU A 374 -26.07 24.36 9.65
N GLN A 375 -25.34 24.37 8.54
CA GLN A 375 -23.94 23.97 8.47
C GLN A 375 -23.09 25.01 7.71
N TRP A 376 -21.76 24.93 7.88
CA TRP A 376 -20.82 25.67 7.06
C TRP A 376 -20.38 24.84 5.86
N PHE A 377 -20.30 25.48 4.70
CA PHE A 377 -19.95 24.87 3.41
C PHE A 377 -18.86 25.63 2.70
N VAL A 378 -18.06 24.90 1.92
CA VAL A 378 -17.17 25.43 0.88
C VAL A 378 -17.83 25.26 -0.49
N LYS A 379 -17.97 26.38 -1.24
CA LYS A 379 -18.33 26.35 -2.66
C LYS A 379 -17.17 25.78 -3.45
N VAL A 380 -17.36 24.64 -4.08
CA VAL A 380 -16.27 23.89 -4.69
C VAL A 380 -16.07 24.15 -6.17
N ASP A 381 -17.06 24.65 -6.92
CA ASP A 381 -17.01 24.78 -8.37
C ASP A 381 -15.72 25.42 -8.89
N LYS A 382 -15.35 26.59 -8.35
CA LYS A 382 -14.13 27.30 -8.76
C LYS A 382 -12.88 26.53 -8.35
N LEU A 383 -12.85 25.97 -7.16
CA LEU A 383 -11.70 25.24 -6.61
C LEU A 383 -11.49 23.93 -7.38
N ALA A 384 -12.56 23.19 -7.65
CA ALA A 384 -12.56 21.97 -8.44
C ALA A 384 -12.12 22.22 -9.89
N ALA A 385 -12.58 23.32 -10.51
CA ALA A 385 -12.12 23.71 -11.84
C ALA A 385 -10.61 23.96 -11.88
N MET A 386 -10.04 24.63 -10.85
CA MET A 386 -8.59 24.87 -10.75
C MET A 386 -7.84 23.55 -10.56
N ALA A 387 -8.30 22.66 -9.70
CA ALA A 387 -7.73 21.35 -9.46
C ALA A 387 -7.77 20.46 -10.72
N GLY A 388 -8.88 20.49 -11.46
CA GLY A 388 -9.04 19.78 -12.72
C GLY A 388 -8.10 20.29 -13.80
N GLU A 389 -7.98 21.62 -13.93
CA GLU A 389 -7.08 22.25 -14.92
C GLU A 389 -5.61 21.91 -14.66
N ALA A 390 -5.17 21.85 -13.42
CA ALA A 390 -3.80 21.48 -13.06
C ALA A 390 -3.41 20.08 -13.59
N VAL A 391 -4.35 19.13 -13.64
CA VAL A 391 -4.10 17.80 -14.22
C VAL A 391 -4.26 17.84 -15.76
N ARG A 392 -5.25 18.57 -16.30
CA ARG A 392 -5.45 18.69 -17.75
C ARG A 392 -4.27 19.37 -18.46
N SER A 393 -3.68 20.35 -17.80
CA SER A 393 -2.50 21.08 -18.31
C SER A 393 -1.19 20.28 -18.17
N GLY A 394 -1.18 19.20 -17.39
CA GLY A 394 0.02 18.41 -17.10
C GLY A 394 0.92 19.02 -16.03
N ASP A 395 0.47 20.04 -15.29
CA ASP A 395 1.21 20.57 -14.13
C ASP A 395 1.29 19.54 -13.00
N THR A 396 0.26 18.69 -12.87
CA THR A 396 0.27 17.46 -12.07
C THR A 396 0.01 16.24 -12.95
N VAL A 397 0.89 15.25 -12.88
CA VAL A 397 0.77 13.98 -13.63
C VAL A 397 0.31 12.86 -12.71
N ILE A 398 -0.76 12.14 -13.09
CA ILE A 398 -1.30 11.01 -12.32
C ILE A 398 -0.74 9.68 -12.85
N HIS A 399 -0.14 8.90 -11.97
CA HIS A 399 0.38 7.55 -12.21
C HIS A 399 -0.41 6.50 -11.40
N PRO A 400 -0.99 5.46 -12.06
CA PRO A 400 -1.02 5.25 -13.51
C PRO A 400 -2.04 6.16 -14.20
N GLU A 401 -1.83 6.46 -15.46
CA GLU A 401 -2.71 7.31 -16.28
C GLU A 401 -4.18 6.82 -16.27
N SER A 402 -4.40 5.53 -16.13
CA SER A 402 -5.75 4.94 -16.04
C SER A 402 -6.61 5.51 -14.90
N MET A 403 -5.99 6.09 -13.87
CA MET A 403 -6.70 6.71 -12.74
C MET A 403 -7.16 8.15 -13.02
N GLN A 404 -6.69 8.79 -14.09
CA GLN A 404 -7.10 10.15 -14.44
C GLN A 404 -8.60 10.26 -14.69
N LYS A 405 -9.20 9.29 -15.39
CA LYS A 405 -10.64 9.29 -15.63
C LYS A 405 -11.42 9.32 -14.31
N ARG A 406 -11.01 8.52 -13.34
CA ARG A 406 -11.64 8.47 -12.01
C ARG A 406 -11.51 9.80 -11.26
N TYR A 407 -10.36 10.46 -11.38
CA TYR A 407 -10.16 11.79 -10.82
C TYR A 407 -11.11 12.82 -11.42
N PHE A 408 -11.24 12.88 -12.76
CA PHE A 408 -12.13 13.83 -13.45
C PHE A 408 -13.61 13.54 -13.21
N ASP A 409 -14.01 12.25 -13.22
CA ASP A 409 -15.40 11.88 -12.94
C ASP A 409 -15.87 12.44 -11.58
N TRP A 410 -14.97 12.59 -10.63
CA TRP A 410 -15.27 13.15 -9.32
C TRP A 410 -15.12 14.67 -9.27
N VAL A 411 -14.01 15.23 -9.72
CA VAL A 411 -13.73 16.68 -9.64
C VAL A 411 -14.74 17.49 -10.45
N ASP A 412 -15.16 16.98 -11.62
CA ASP A 412 -16.11 17.67 -12.50
C ASP A 412 -17.58 17.58 -11.99
N ASN A 413 -17.88 16.71 -11.02
CA ASN A 413 -19.22 16.51 -10.45
C ASN A 413 -19.28 16.72 -8.93
N MET A 414 -18.30 17.39 -8.36
CA MET A 414 -18.22 17.62 -6.92
C MET A 414 -19.31 18.58 -6.44
N HIS A 415 -19.99 18.22 -5.34
CA HIS A 415 -20.95 19.09 -4.65
C HIS A 415 -20.24 19.92 -3.56
N ASP A 416 -20.90 21.00 -3.12
CA ASP A 416 -20.40 21.83 -2.03
C ASP A 416 -20.10 20.99 -0.79
N TRP A 417 -18.94 21.24 -0.22
CA TRP A 417 -18.40 20.45 0.86
C TRP A 417 -18.82 20.99 2.23
N THR A 418 -19.51 20.17 3.05
CA THR A 418 -19.85 20.48 4.44
C THR A 418 -18.60 20.38 5.31
N ILE A 419 -18.17 21.51 5.87
CA ILE A 419 -16.92 21.61 6.63
C ILE A 419 -17.10 21.69 8.14
N SER A 420 -18.27 21.92 8.66
CA SER A 420 -18.55 21.97 10.11
C SER A 420 -18.83 20.59 10.69
N ARG A 421 -18.28 20.34 11.90
CA ARG A 421 -18.50 19.12 12.68
C ARG A 421 -18.83 19.53 14.10
N GLN A 422 -19.87 18.91 14.68
CA GLN A 422 -20.34 19.16 16.04
C GLN A 422 -19.52 18.32 17.04
N LEU A 423 -18.20 18.51 16.99
CA LEU A 423 -17.20 17.82 17.81
C LEU A 423 -16.50 18.81 18.74
N TRP A 424 -15.79 18.30 19.73
CA TRP A 424 -14.93 19.08 20.59
C TRP A 424 -13.46 19.06 20.16
N TRP A 425 -13.02 17.95 19.56
CA TRP A 425 -11.66 17.74 19.11
C TRP A 425 -11.48 18.12 17.64
N GLY A 426 -10.68 19.14 17.40
CA GLY A 426 -10.37 19.66 16.05
C GLY A 426 -10.13 21.18 16.06
N HIS A 427 -9.93 21.74 14.88
CA HIS A 427 -9.80 23.18 14.70
C HIS A 427 -11.15 23.87 14.84
N ARG A 428 -11.33 24.71 15.83
CA ARG A 428 -12.56 25.51 15.98
C ARG A 428 -12.73 26.44 14.79
N ILE A 429 -13.95 26.53 14.30
CA ILE A 429 -14.32 27.46 13.22
C ILE A 429 -14.03 28.89 13.69
N PRO A 430 -13.23 29.68 12.93
CA PRO A 430 -12.80 31.03 13.36
C PRO A 430 -13.86 32.10 13.08
N ILE A 431 -15.13 31.75 13.32
CA ILE A 431 -16.29 32.64 13.18
C ILE A 431 -16.76 33.03 14.56
N PHE A 432 -17.13 34.31 14.71
CA PHE A 432 -17.65 34.86 15.94
C PHE A 432 -18.97 35.57 15.68
N TYR A 433 -19.93 35.33 16.57
CA TYR A 433 -21.30 35.87 16.50
C TYR A 433 -21.45 37.00 17.48
N GLY A 434 -21.92 38.14 16.99
CA GLY A 434 -22.25 39.30 17.77
C GLY A 434 -23.70 39.34 18.26
N PRO A 435 -24.07 40.37 19.04
CA PRO A 435 -25.39 40.45 19.70
C PRO A 435 -26.59 40.59 18.75
N ASN A 436 -26.36 41.01 17.49
CA ASN A 436 -27.42 41.20 16.46
C ASN A 436 -27.25 40.25 15.29
N ASP A 437 -26.83 39.03 15.53
CA ASP A 437 -26.52 38.03 14.50
C ASP A 437 -25.40 38.45 13.53
N GLU A 438 -24.58 39.39 13.96
CA GLU A 438 -23.38 39.81 13.22
C GLU A 438 -22.37 38.68 13.18
N ILE A 439 -21.81 38.42 11.99
CA ILE A 439 -20.83 37.37 11.76
C ILE A 439 -19.48 37.99 11.42
N VAL A 440 -18.44 37.63 12.17
CA VAL A 440 -17.06 38.06 11.92
C VAL A 440 -16.16 36.85 11.81
N CYS A 441 -15.41 36.79 10.70
CA CYS A 441 -14.32 35.81 10.54
C CYS A 441 -13.02 36.41 11.04
N VAL A 442 -12.38 35.76 12.01
CA VAL A 442 -11.16 36.25 12.68
C VAL A 442 -9.95 35.49 12.15
N GLY A 443 -8.97 36.20 11.62
CA GLY A 443 -7.70 35.63 11.18
C GLY A 443 -6.73 35.33 12.33
N PRO A 444 -5.59 34.72 12.08
CA PRO A 444 -4.66 34.28 13.12
C PRO A 444 -4.01 35.43 13.91
N ASP A 445 -3.91 36.63 13.34
CA ASP A 445 -3.34 37.81 13.94
C ASP A 445 -4.40 38.86 14.39
N GLU A 446 -5.68 38.46 14.36
CA GLU A 446 -6.81 39.34 14.70
C GLU A 446 -7.44 38.87 16.02
N GLU A 447 -7.90 39.85 16.81
CA GLU A 447 -8.67 39.55 18.00
C GLU A 447 -10.18 39.70 17.71
N PRO A 448 -11.01 38.78 18.23
CA PRO A 448 -12.47 38.91 18.05
C PRO A 448 -12.98 40.15 18.79
N PRO A 449 -14.01 40.83 18.26
CA PRO A 449 -14.61 41.97 18.93
C PRO A 449 -15.15 41.55 20.33
N ALA A 450 -15.08 42.50 21.28
CA ALA A 450 -15.49 42.24 22.65
C ALA A 450 -17.00 41.86 22.73
N GLY A 451 -17.31 40.80 23.43
CA GLY A 451 -18.69 40.33 23.60
C GLY A 451 -19.19 39.39 22.48
N TYR A 452 -18.36 39.05 21.51
CA TYR A 452 -18.69 38.04 20.51
C TYR A 452 -18.39 36.61 21.02
N THR A 453 -19.16 35.65 20.57
CA THR A 453 -19.01 34.23 20.95
C THR A 453 -18.52 33.42 19.73
N GLN A 454 -17.48 32.62 19.89
CA GLN A 454 -16.95 31.78 18.82
C GLN A 454 -17.91 30.62 18.50
N ASP A 455 -18.00 30.29 17.22
CA ASP A 455 -18.73 29.11 16.74
C ASP A 455 -18.32 27.87 17.57
N PRO A 456 -19.29 27.06 18.05
CA PRO A 456 -19.00 25.88 18.85
C PRO A 456 -18.40 24.72 18.05
N ASP A 457 -18.62 24.70 16.75
CA ASP A 457 -18.21 23.61 15.86
C ASP A 457 -16.73 23.65 15.53
N VAL A 458 -16.20 22.51 15.13
CA VAL A 458 -14.86 22.38 14.58
C VAL A 458 -14.92 22.07 13.07
N LEU A 459 -13.79 22.27 12.39
CA LEU A 459 -13.66 21.93 10.99
C LEU A 459 -13.50 20.43 10.79
N ASP A 460 -13.97 19.94 9.66
CA ASP A 460 -13.67 18.61 9.15
C ASP A 460 -12.15 18.37 9.13
N THR A 461 -11.70 17.20 9.55
CA THR A 461 -10.27 16.84 9.57
C THR A 461 -9.61 17.01 8.21
N TRP A 462 -10.36 16.75 7.12
CA TRP A 462 -9.86 16.90 5.75
C TRP A 462 -9.58 18.36 5.36
N PHE A 463 -10.13 19.33 6.09
CA PHE A 463 -9.84 20.76 5.88
C PHE A 463 -8.39 21.10 6.23
N SER A 464 -7.91 20.63 7.38
CA SER A 464 -6.50 20.81 7.79
C SER A 464 -5.56 19.92 6.99
N SER A 465 -5.96 18.67 6.73
CA SER A 465 -5.16 17.72 5.98
C SER A 465 -4.93 18.14 4.52
N ALA A 466 -5.86 18.90 3.94
CA ALA A 466 -5.72 19.49 2.60
C ALA A 466 -4.57 20.51 2.48
N LEU A 467 -4.11 21.07 3.60
CA LEU A 467 -3.02 22.04 3.63
C LEU A 467 -1.63 21.38 3.76
N TRP A 468 -1.60 20.07 3.99
CA TRP A 468 -0.41 19.31 4.36
C TRP A 468 0.82 19.60 3.48
N PRO A 469 0.74 19.64 2.12
CA PRO A 469 1.90 19.84 1.26
C PRO A 469 2.64 21.17 1.46
N PHE A 470 1.99 22.19 1.97
CA PHE A 470 2.59 23.53 2.12
C PHE A 470 2.57 24.04 3.56
N SER A 471 1.57 23.69 4.37
CA SER A 471 1.53 24.08 5.79
C SER A 471 2.65 23.44 6.61
N THR A 472 3.03 22.19 6.26
CA THR A 472 4.15 21.47 6.88
C THR A 472 5.49 22.13 6.61
N MET A 473 5.61 22.85 5.50
CA MET A 473 6.79 23.61 5.12
C MET A 473 6.77 25.06 5.64
N GLY A 474 5.74 25.40 6.45
CA GLY A 474 5.68 26.65 7.19
C GLY A 474 4.74 27.73 6.63
N TRP A 475 4.02 27.47 5.50
CA TRP A 475 2.98 28.41 5.07
C TRP A 475 1.96 28.69 6.21
N PRO A 476 1.48 29.92 6.44
CA PRO A 476 1.53 31.11 5.56
C PRO A 476 2.78 31.96 5.68
N GLU A 477 3.81 31.52 6.38
CA GLU A 477 5.07 32.26 6.47
C GLU A 477 5.97 31.97 5.25
N LYS A 478 6.86 32.92 4.93
CA LYS A 478 7.91 32.68 3.93
C LYS A 478 9.07 31.95 4.59
N THR A 479 9.20 30.66 4.34
CA THR A 479 10.25 29.83 4.91
C THR A 479 11.22 29.33 3.84
N PRO A 480 12.48 29.04 4.20
CA PRO A 480 13.42 28.40 3.27
C PRO A 480 12.94 27.05 2.75
N GLU A 481 12.24 26.28 3.57
CA GLU A 481 11.67 24.98 3.22
C GLU A 481 10.59 25.11 2.14
N LEU A 482 9.67 26.07 2.28
CA LEU A 482 8.63 26.33 1.27
C LEU A 482 9.25 26.78 -0.05
N GLU A 483 10.27 27.62 -0.02
CA GLU A 483 10.96 28.10 -1.21
C GLU A 483 11.77 27.01 -1.91
N ALA A 484 12.40 26.10 -1.16
CA ALA A 484 13.27 25.06 -1.72
C ALA A 484 12.52 23.78 -2.13
N PHE A 485 11.50 23.36 -1.38
CA PHE A 485 10.91 22.02 -1.49
C PHE A 485 9.47 22.00 -2.02
N TYR A 486 8.81 23.16 -2.19
CA TYR A 486 7.50 23.24 -2.81
C TYR A 486 7.63 23.59 -4.31
N PRO A 487 6.86 22.98 -5.21
CA PRO A 487 5.87 21.92 -4.99
C PRO A 487 6.53 20.60 -4.56
N THR A 488 5.74 19.78 -3.85
CA THR A 488 6.15 18.41 -3.56
C THR A 488 6.44 17.66 -4.87
N SER A 489 7.56 16.93 -4.95
CA SER A 489 7.99 16.26 -6.17
C SER A 489 7.06 15.09 -6.52
N VAL A 490 6.63 14.33 -5.51
CA VAL A 490 5.64 13.26 -5.68
C VAL A 490 4.79 13.10 -4.43
N LEU A 491 3.49 12.99 -4.62
CA LEU A 491 2.56 12.47 -3.63
C LEU A 491 2.33 10.99 -3.89
N VAL A 492 2.61 10.15 -2.90
CA VAL A 492 2.34 8.71 -2.93
C VAL A 492 1.17 8.44 -2.00
N THR A 493 0.15 7.72 -2.47
CA THR A 493 -0.98 7.33 -1.63
C THR A 493 -1.81 6.22 -2.27
N ALA A 494 -2.68 5.57 -1.48
CA ALA A 494 -3.65 4.62 -2.00
C ALA A 494 -4.77 5.34 -2.79
N TYR A 495 -5.30 4.66 -3.81
CA TYR A 495 -6.33 5.25 -4.67
C TYR A 495 -7.65 5.53 -3.97
N ASP A 496 -7.91 4.93 -2.81
CA ASP A 496 -9.18 5.08 -2.07
C ASP A 496 -9.31 6.45 -1.39
N ILE A 497 -8.19 7.15 -1.10
CA ILE A 497 -8.22 8.51 -0.57
C ILE A 497 -8.01 9.61 -1.63
N LEU A 498 -8.11 9.26 -2.92
CA LEU A 498 -8.02 10.20 -4.03
C LEU A 498 -9.03 11.35 -3.89
N PHE A 499 -10.25 11.04 -3.49
CA PHE A 499 -11.33 12.02 -3.37
C PHE A 499 -11.34 12.76 -2.04
N PHE A 500 -10.93 12.06 -0.98
CA PHE A 500 -10.93 12.64 0.37
C PHE A 500 -9.78 13.62 0.56
N TRP A 501 -8.59 13.26 0.13
CA TRP A 501 -7.38 13.99 0.45
C TRP A 501 -6.76 14.66 -0.78
N VAL A 502 -6.49 13.90 -1.83
CA VAL A 502 -5.75 14.40 -3.00
C VAL A 502 -6.47 15.57 -3.67
N ALA A 503 -7.75 15.41 -3.99
CA ALA A 503 -8.52 16.45 -4.67
C ALA A 503 -8.64 17.73 -3.82
N ARG A 504 -8.78 17.57 -2.49
CA ARG A 504 -8.80 18.72 -1.55
C ARG A 504 -7.46 19.42 -1.44
N MET A 505 -6.34 18.68 -1.41
CA MET A 505 -5.01 19.29 -1.50
C MET A 505 -4.81 20.07 -2.79
N MET A 506 -5.27 19.51 -3.93
CA MET A 506 -5.22 20.20 -5.22
C MET A 506 -6.03 21.49 -5.21
N MET A 507 -7.26 21.47 -4.67
CA MET A 507 -8.11 22.65 -4.54
C MET A 507 -7.47 23.73 -3.67
N PHE A 508 -7.05 23.38 -2.48
CA PHE A 508 -6.53 24.36 -1.51
C PHE A 508 -5.12 24.82 -1.86
N GLY A 509 -4.26 23.95 -2.37
CA GLY A 509 -2.92 24.32 -2.79
C GLY A 509 -2.91 25.31 -3.97
N THR A 510 -3.69 25.02 -5.02
CA THR A 510 -3.83 25.95 -6.16
C THR A 510 -4.51 27.26 -5.76
N PHE A 511 -5.49 27.22 -4.85
CA PHE A 511 -6.14 28.43 -4.33
C PHE A 511 -5.15 29.28 -3.50
N ALA A 512 -4.44 28.68 -2.54
CA ALA A 512 -3.44 29.37 -1.71
C ALA A 512 -2.35 30.04 -2.57
N ALA A 513 -1.86 29.32 -3.59
CA ALA A 513 -0.89 29.88 -4.54
C ALA A 513 -1.47 31.06 -5.37
N THR A 514 -2.77 31.11 -5.57
CA THR A 514 -3.45 32.27 -6.22
C THR A 514 -3.59 33.46 -5.27
N GLN A 515 -3.83 33.21 -3.97
CA GLN A 515 -4.05 34.27 -2.98
C GLN A 515 -2.74 34.90 -2.49
N THR A 516 -1.66 34.12 -2.40
CA THR A 516 -0.35 34.56 -1.88
C THR A 516 0.79 34.15 -2.84
N PRO A 517 0.75 34.58 -4.11
CA PRO A 517 1.71 34.13 -5.15
C PRO A 517 3.18 34.47 -4.81
N GLU A 518 3.42 35.45 -3.94
CA GLU A 518 4.76 35.83 -3.50
C GLU A 518 5.40 34.84 -2.52
N LEU A 519 4.61 33.91 -1.96
CA LEU A 519 5.08 32.89 -1.03
C LEU A 519 5.42 31.58 -1.74
N PHE A 520 4.92 31.37 -2.96
CA PHE A 520 5.12 30.14 -3.70
C PHE A 520 6.07 30.34 -4.89
N PRO A 521 6.86 29.34 -5.27
CA PRO A 521 7.58 29.37 -6.55
C PRO A 521 6.63 29.64 -7.72
N ALA A 522 7.15 30.23 -8.79
CA ALA A 522 6.32 30.50 -9.97
C ALA A 522 5.83 29.19 -10.61
N GLY A 523 4.54 29.11 -10.89
CA GLY A 523 3.94 28.03 -11.66
C GLY A 523 4.24 28.16 -13.17
N ASN A 524 3.88 27.15 -13.94
CA ASN A 524 4.09 27.12 -15.38
C ASN A 524 3.16 28.11 -16.12
N ASP A 525 3.70 28.81 -17.10
CA ASP A 525 2.95 29.73 -17.98
C ASP A 525 2.04 30.73 -17.25
N GLY A 526 2.44 31.17 -16.04
CA GLY A 526 1.68 32.10 -15.21
C GLY A 526 0.46 31.51 -14.49
N ARG A 527 0.30 30.17 -14.53
CA ARG A 527 -0.71 29.46 -13.71
C ARG A 527 -0.30 29.43 -12.25
N PRO A 528 -1.27 29.25 -11.31
CA PRO A 528 -0.94 29.01 -9.92
C PRO A 528 -0.06 27.77 -9.76
N GLN A 529 0.86 27.77 -8.79
CA GLN A 529 1.65 26.60 -8.49
C GLN A 529 0.77 25.48 -7.93
N VAL A 530 1.08 24.25 -8.32
CA VAL A 530 0.40 23.03 -7.86
C VAL A 530 1.00 22.52 -6.55
N PRO A 531 0.26 21.77 -5.71
CA PRO A 531 0.80 21.22 -4.47
C PRO A 531 1.82 20.09 -4.69
N PHE A 532 1.72 19.35 -5.78
CA PHE A 532 2.65 18.28 -6.16
C PHE A 532 2.67 18.09 -7.69
N THR A 533 3.84 17.76 -8.24
CA THR A 533 4.02 17.58 -9.69
C THR A 533 3.64 16.19 -10.17
N ASP A 534 3.89 15.18 -9.35
CA ASP A 534 3.51 13.80 -9.63
C ASP A 534 2.58 13.27 -8.54
N LEU A 535 1.59 12.50 -8.96
CA LEU A 535 0.69 11.76 -8.07
C LEU A 535 0.80 10.27 -8.40
N TYR A 536 1.41 9.49 -7.50
CA TYR A 536 1.45 8.04 -7.63
C TYR A 536 0.36 7.39 -6.76
N LEU A 537 -0.51 6.62 -7.40
CA LEU A 537 -1.61 5.92 -6.75
C LEU A 537 -1.31 4.41 -6.73
N HIS A 538 -1.14 3.87 -5.52
CA HIS A 538 -1.00 2.43 -5.33
C HIS A 538 -2.34 1.76 -5.00
N GLY A 539 -2.40 0.43 -5.15
CA GLY A 539 -3.54 -0.39 -4.76
C GLY A 539 -3.61 -0.66 -3.26
N LEU A 540 -4.70 -1.25 -2.82
CA LEU A 540 -4.90 -1.64 -1.42
C LEU A 540 -4.22 -2.96 -1.12
N VAL A 541 -3.68 -3.10 0.10
CA VAL A 541 -3.17 -4.38 0.58
C VAL A 541 -4.34 -5.27 1.00
N ARG A 542 -4.37 -6.50 0.48
CA ARG A 542 -5.42 -7.49 0.72
C ARG A 542 -4.83 -8.77 1.33
N ASP A 543 -5.68 -9.58 1.95
CA ASP A 543 -5.26 -10.90 2.41
C ASP A 543 -4.94 -11.83 1.22
N GLU A 544 -4.34 -12.98 1.48
CA GLU A 544 -3.97 -13.98 0.45
C GLU A 544 -5.12 -14.39 -0.48
N LYS A 545 -6.37 -14.22 -0.04
CA LYS A 545 -7.59 -14.54 -0.81
C LYS A 545 -8.14 -13.33 -1.56
N GLY A 546 -7.43 -12.20 -1.54
CA GLY A 546 -7.84 -10.96 -2.19
C GLY A 546 -8.95 -10.19 -1.46
N ARG A 547 -9.27 -10.51 -0.20
CA ARG A 547 -10.29 -9.83 0.59
C ARG A 547 -9.70 -8.62 1.30
N LYS A 548 -10.50 -7.57 1.49
CA LYS A 548 -10.11 -6.41 2.30
C LYS A 548 -9.74 -6.87 3.72
N MET A 549 -8.58 -6.45 4.22
CA MET A 549 -8.19 -6.70 5.60
C MET A 549 -8.98 -5.81 6.54
N SER A 550 -9.50 -6.37 7.63
CA SER A 550 -10.13 -5.61 8.70
C SER A 550 -10.01 -6.32 10.05
N LYS A 551 -10.04 -5.53 11.14
CA LYS A 551 -10.04 -6.08 12.51
C LYS A 551 -11.29 -6.94 12.77
N SER A 552 -12.43 -6.57 12.20
CA SER A 552 -13.71 -7.29 12.36
C SER A 552 -13.73 -8.65 11.68
N LEU A 553 -12.99 -8.82 10.57
CA LEU A 553 -12.85 -10.11 9.88
C LEU A 553 -11.73 -10.99 10.46
N GLY A 554 -10.88 -10.43 11.35
CA GLY A 554 -9.76 -11.14 11.95
C GLY A 554 -8.68 -11.56 10.93
N ASN A 555 -8.65 -10.95 9.74
CA ASN A 555 -7.67 -11.20 8.68
C ASN A 555 -6.65 -10.07 8.52
N GLY A 556 -6.63 -9.11 9.45
CA GLY A 556 -5.65 -8.04 9.47
C GLY A 556 -4.28 -8.57 9.90
N ILE A 557 -3.23 -8.17 9.18
CA ILE A 557 -1.84 -8.47 9.51
C ILE A 557 -1.23 -7.23 10.13
N ASP A 558 -0.63 -7.38 11.32
CA ASP A 558 0.16 -6.31 11.94
C ASP A 558 1.56 -6.30 11.28
N PRO A 559 1.98 -5.19 10.66
CA PRO A 559 3.30 -5.11 10.06
C PRO A 559 4.44 -5.33 11.08
N MET A 560 4.24 -4.99 12.35
CA MET A 560 5.25 -5.19 13.38
C MET A 560 5.50 -6.66 13.70
N ASP A 561 4.47 -7.52 13.63
CA ASP A 561 4.65 -8.98 13.75
C ASP A 561 5.58 -9.51 12.65
N TRP A 562 5.47 -8.96 11.43
CA TRP A 562 6.36 -9.36 10.35
C TRP A 562 7.77 -8.80 10.51
N VAL A 563 7.91 -7.57 11.01
CA VAL A 563 9.21 -7.01 11.35
C VAL A 563 9.91 -7.88 12.41
N GLU A 564 9.21 -8.31 13.45
CA GLU A 564 9.77 -9.16 14.51
C GLU A 564 10.17 -10.55 14.00
N ARG A 565 9.35 -11.16 13.17
CA ARG A 565 9.58 -12.55 12.69
C ARG A 565 10.53 -12.63 11.50
N PHE A 566 10.45 -11.68 10.58
CA PHE A 566 11.14 -11.74 9.29
C PHE A 566 12.17 -10.63 9.11
N GLY A 567 12.08 -9.53 9.83
CA GLY A 567 12.87 -8.31 9.69
C GLY A 567 12.20 -7.27 8.80
N ALA A 568 12.58 -6.00 8.99
CA ALA A 568 12.05 -4.87 8.23
C ALA A 568 12.36 -4.99 6.73
N ASP A 569 13.58 -5.38 6.36
CA ASP A 569 13.95 -5.59 4.96
C ASP A 569 13.06 -6.61 4.24
N ALA A 570 12.66 -7.68 4.93
CA ALA A 570 11.81 -8.71 4.35
C ALA A 570 10.38 -8.20 4.13
N LEU A 571 9.83 -7.45 5.08
CA LEU A 571 8.52 -6.80 4.92
C LEU A 571 8.54 -5.82 3.74
N ARG A 572 9.52 -4.92 3.71
CA ARG A 572 9.67 -3.89 2.68
C ARG A 572 9.83 -4.50 1.29
N PHE A 573 10.70 -5.50 1.15
CA PHE A 573 10.92 -6.17 -0.12
C PHE A 573 9.70 -6.94 -0.62
N ALA A 574 8.99 -7.64 0.28
CA ALA A 574 7.75 -8.34 -0.07
C ALA A 574 6.66 -7.38 -0.58
N LEU A 575 6.52 -6.22 0.07
CA LEU A 575 5.58 -5.17 -0.33
C LEU A 575 5.98 -4.52 -1.66
N ALA A 576 7.22 -4.06 -1.79
CA ALA A 576 7.69 -3.38 -2.99
C ALA A 576 7.70 -4.29 -4.24
N ARG A 577 8.07 -5.58 -4.08
CA ARG A 577 8.06 -6.57 -5.17
C ARG A 577 6.65 -6.88 -5.67
N GLY A 578 5.62 -6.70 -4.82
CA GLY A 578 4.22 -6.90 -5.20
C GLY A 578 3.51 -5.63 -5.69
N ALA A 579 4.11 -4.45 -5.51
CA ALA A 579 3.47 -3.16 -5.76
C ALA A 579 3.43 -2.79 -7.24
N ASN A 580 2.30 -3.06 -7.89
CA ASN A 580 2.02 -2.60 -9.24
C ASN A 580 1.14 -1.33 -9.20
N PRO A 581 1.37 -0.35 -10.11
CA PRO A 581 0.61 0.92 -10.09
C PRO A 581 -0.90 0.71 -10.18
N GLY A 582 -1.65 1.22 -9.20
CA GLY A 582 -3.11 1.19 -9.16
C GLY A 582 -3.75 -0.18 -8.95
N ILE A 583 -2.96 -1.24 -8.68
CA ILE A 583 -3.46 -2.62 -8.55
C ILE A 583 -3.34 -3.06 -7.10
N ASP A 584 -4.42 -3.67 -6.58
CA ASP A 584 -4.44 -4.23 -5.23
C ASP A 584 -3.41 -5.34 -5.06
N LEU A 585 -2.79 -5.39 -3.89
CA LEU A 585 -1.73 -6.32 -3.53
C LEU A 585 -2.25 -7.40 -2.56
N PRO A 586 -2.55 -8.62 -3.04
CA PRO A 586 -2.74 -9.75 -2.14
C PRO A 586 -1.38 -10.19 -1.57
N ILE A 587 -1.31 -10.34 -0.24
CA ILE A 587 -0.06 -10.68 0.45
C ILE A 587 -0.31 -11.67 1.60
N GLY A 588 0.66 -12.57 1.79
CA GLY A 588 0.66 -13.57 2.86
C GLY A 588 2.06 -13.83 3.42
N GLU A 589 2.15 -14.69 4.43
CA GLU A 589 3.42 -15.02 5.10
C GLU A 589 4.49 -15.59 4.15
N ASP A 590 4.09 -16.34 3.13
CA ASP A 590 5.02 -16.91 2.15
C ASP A 590 5.82 -15.83 1.41
N ASN A 591 5.21 -14.66 1.18
CA ASN A 591 5.89 -13.52 0.56
C ASN A 591 7.00 -12.98 1.48
N ALA A 592 6.71 -12.83 2.79
CA ALA A 592 7.69 -12.38 3.78
C ALA A 592 8.80 -13.42 3.99
N GLN A 593 8.46 -14.70 4.05
CA GLN A 593 9.44 -15.78 4.18
C GLN A 593 10.36 -15.85 2.96
N SER A 594 9.83 -15.71 1.73
CA SER A 594 10.63 -15.64 0.50
C SER A 594 11.60 -14.45 0.53
N ALA A 595 11.14 -13.29 0.96
CA ALA A 595 11.95 -12.08 1.09
C ALA A 595 13.05 -12.25 2.17
N ARG A 596 12.73 -12.89 3.30
CA ARG A 596 13.71 -13.24 4.35
C ARG A 596 14.77 -14.19 3.81
N ASN A 597 14.37 -15.19 3.04
CA ASN A 597 15.29 -16.13 2.42
C ASN A 597 16.23 -15.42 1.45
N PHE A 598 15.72 -14.43 0.71
CA PHE A 598 16.53 -13.61 -0.20
C PHE A 598 17.57 -12.79 0.57
N ALA A 599 17.18 -12.08 1.64
CA ALA A 599 18.13 -11.37 2.50
C ALA A 599 19.22 -12.30 3.05
N THR A 600 18.84 -13.49 3.50
CA THR A 600 19.78 -14.51 4.01
C THR A 600 20.72 -15.02 2.92
N LYS A 601 20.20 -15.25 1.69
CA LYS A 601 21.03 -15.67 0.55
C LYS A 601 22.04 -14.59 0.17
N LEU A 602 21.60 -13.35 0.09
CA LEU A 602 22.46 -12.21 -0.21
C LEU A 602 23.57 -12.06 0.84
N TYR A 603 23.21 -12.21 2.13
CA TYR A 603 24.15 -12.19 3.24
C TYR A 603 25.23 -13.27 3.09
N ASN A 604 24.80 -14.52 2.89
CA ASN A 604 25.71 -15.65 2.77
C ASN A 604 26.60 -15.55 1.52
N ALA A 605 26.03 -15.07 0.39
CA ALA A 605 26.77 -14.87 -0.85
C ALA A 605 27.85 -13.81 -0.71
N THR A 606 27.55 -12.67 -0.09
CA THR A 606 28.51 -11.60 0.15
C THR A 606 29.60 -12.05 1.13
N LYS A 607 29.23 -12.70 2.24
CA LYS A 607 30.17 -13.26 3.20
C LYS A 607 31.11 -14.27 2.54
N PHE A 608 30.59 -15.17 1.71
CA PHE A 608 31.38 -16.10 0.93
C PHE A 608 32.34 -15.37 -0.03
N ALA A 609 31.89 -14.34 -0.73
CA ALA A 609 32.72 -13.54 -1.63
C ALA A 609 33.90 -12.88 -0.88
N LEU A 610 33.62 -12.30 0.30
CA LEU A 610 34.64 -11.70 1.17
C LEU A 610 35.68 -12.74 1.59
N LEU A 611 35.25 -13.94 2.00
CA LEU A 611 36.18 -15.07 2.37
C LEU A 611 37.07 -15.49 1.18
N ASN A 612 36.60 -15.27 -0.07
CA ASN A 612 37.35 -15.55 -1.28
C ASN A 612 38.10 -14.34 -1.85
N GLY A 613 38.24 -13.28 -1.05
CA GLY A 613 39.05 -12.11 -1.38
C GLY A 613 38.38 -11.09 -2.30
N ALA A 614 37.03 -11.10 -2.40
CA ALA A 614 36.32 -10.07 -3.15
C ALA A 614 36.65 -8.69 -2.58
N ALA A 615 36.87 -7.72 -3.46
CA ALA A 615 37.22 -6.35 -3.10
C ALA A 615 36.72 -5.36 -4.16
N VAL A 616 36.32 -4.18 -3.73
CA VAL A 616 35.98 -3.07 -4.63
C VAL A 616 37.27 -2.35 -5.03
N GLY A 617 37.50 -2.23 -6.34
CA GLY A 617 38.71 -1.63 -6.87
C GLY A 617 38.57 -1.26 -8.34
N PRO A 618 39.59 -0.65 -8.96
CA PRO A 618 39.61 -0.37 -10.39
C PRO A 618 39.41 -1.66 -11.20
N LEU A 619 38.53 -1.63 -12.22
CA LEU A 619 38.38 -2.77 -13.11
C LEU A 619 39.70 -3.05 -13.88
N PRO A 620 40.08 -4.32 -14.00
CA PRO A 620 41.13 -4.75 -14.91
C PRO A 620 40.77 -4.39 -16.36
N ALA A 621 41.76 -4.32 -17.24
CA ALA A 621 41.49 -4.09 -18.65
C ALA A 621 40.56 -5.19 -19.20
N ARG A 622 39.59 -4.82 -20.04
CA ARG A 622 38.57 -5.76 -20.55
C ARG A 622 39.16 -7.01 -21.20
N ALA A 623 40.31 -6.88 -21.82
CA ALA A 623 41.05 -8.01 -22.43
C ALA A 623 41.62 -9.02 -21.39
N GLU A 624 41.79 -8.59 -20.15
CA GLU A 624 42.27 -9.43 -19.04
C GLU A 624 41.10 -10.15 -18.31
N LEU A 625 39.85 -9.77 -18.62
CA LEU A 625 38.67 -10.37 -18.04
C LEU A 625 38.28 -11.66 -18.79
N THR A 626 37.78 -12.63 -18.03
CA THR A 626 37.21 -13.86 -18.64
C THR A 626 35.85 -13.56 -19.33
N ASP A 627 35.34 -14.48 -20.14
CA ASP A 627 33.98 -14.35 -20.69
C ASP A 627 32.92 -14.23 -19.59
N ALA A 628 33.09 -14.92 -18.46
CA ALA A 628 32.17 -14.86 -17.33
C ALA A 628 32.21 -13.49 -16.62
N ASP A 629 33.40 -12.94 -16.46
CA ASP A 629 33.58 -11.62 -15.84
C ASP A 629 32.94 -10.52 -16.72
N ARG A 630 33.15 -10.58 -18.03
CA ARG A 630 32.52 -9.64 -18.99
C ARG A 630 31.00 -9.79 -19.01
N TRP A 631 30.51 -11.02 -19.02
CA TRP A 631 29.08 -11.31 -19.00
C TRP A 631 28.39 -10.71 -17.79
N ILE A 632 28.90 -10.98 -16.57
CA ILE A 632 28.21 -10.52 -15.35
C ILE A 632 28.27 -9.00 -15.18
N LEU A 633 29.35 -8.33 -15.60
CA LEU A 633 29.45 -6.88 -15.58
C LEU A 633 28.47 -6.25 -16.58
N ASP A 634 28.35 -6.82 -17.78
CA ASP A 634 27.39 -6.33 -18.79
C ASP A 634 25.94 -6.55 -18.35
N ARG A 635 25.66 -7.67 -17.65
CA ARG A 635 24.34 -7.90 -17.03
C ARG A 635 24.05 -6.92 -15.90
N ALA A 636 25.05 -6.64 -15.04
CA ALA A 636 24.89 -5.63 -13.99
C ALA A 636 24.53 -4.26 -14.55
N GLU A 637 25.11 -3.86 -15.70
CA GLU A 637 24.75 -2.60 -16.39
C GLU A 637 23.33 -2.65 -16.97
N GLU A 638 22.94 -3.76 -17.58
CA GLU A 638 21.55 -3.91 -18.06
C GLU A 638 20.53 -3.78 -16.93
N VAL A 639 20.79 -4.46 -15.82
CA VAL A 639 19.93 -4.41 -14.62
C VAL A 639 19.87 -3.01 -14.04
N ARG A 640 21.01 -2.34 -13.87
CA ARG A 640 21.07 -0.95 -13.42
C ARG A 640 20.20 -0.04 -14.28
N ALA A 641 20.38 -0.12 -15.61
CA ALA A 641 19.62 0.71 -16.55
C ALA A 641 18.11 0.37 -16.53
N SER A 642 17.74 -0.91 -16.40
CA SER A 642 16.34 -1.33 -16.27
C SER A 642 15.72 -0.84 -14.97
N VAL A 643 16.44 -0.94 -13.84
CA VAL A 643 15.99 -0.48 -12.53
C VAL A 643 15.78 1.03 -12.53
N ASP A 644 16.69 1.80 -13.17
CA ASP A 644 16.52 3.24 -13.32
C ASP A 644 15.24 3.58 -14.09
N ALA A 645 15.04 2.94 -15.25
CA ALA A 645 13.84 3.17 -16.06
C ALA A 645 12.55 2.77 -15.33
N TYR A 646 12.57 1.65 -14.60
CA TYR A 646 11.40 1.20 -13.85
C TYR A 646 11.07 2.14 -12.68
N LEU A 647 12.07 2.60 -11.93
CA LEU A 647 11.83 3.50 -10.79
C LEU A 647 11.48 4.91 -11.22
N ASP A 648 11.95 5.37 -12.38
CA ASP A 648 11.54 6.65 -12.98
C ASP A 648 10.08 6.61 -13.48
N ASP A 649 9.56 5.42 -13.82
CA ASP A 649 8.16 5.17 -14.21
C ASP A 649 7.31 4.58 -13.06
N TYR A 650 7.77 4.65 -11.82
CA TYR A 650 7.09 4.13 -10.62
C TYR A 650 6.73 2.63 -10.69
N GLN A 651 7.47 1.81 -11.47
CA GLN A 651 7.27 0.37 -11.62
C GLN A 651 8.06 -0.41 -10.54
N PHE A 652 7.71 -0.23 -9.29
CA PHE A 652 8.44 -0.80 -8.15
C PHE A 652 8.54 -2.33 -8.21
N ALA A 653 7.44 -3.01 -8.55
CA ALA A 653 7.43 -4.47 -8.66
C ALA A 653 8.45 -4.96 -9.68
N LYS A 654 8.51 -4.34 -10.88
CA LYS A 654 9.43 -4.75 -11.94
C LYS A 654 10.90 -4.50 -11.55
N ALA A 655 11.18 -3.37 -10.89
CA ALA A 655 12.52 -3.05 -10.42
C ALA A 655 13.02 -4.10 -9.42
N ASN A 656 12.20 -4.46 -8.43
CA ASN A 656 12.57 -5.44 -7.41
C ASN A 656 12.60 -6.88 -7.94
N GLU A 657 11.77 -7.22 -8.92
CA GLU A 657 11.79 -8.53 -9.59
C GLU A 657 13.07 -8.70 -10.42
N GLU A 658 13.47 -7.69 -11.20
CA GLU A 658 14.73 -7.70 -11.97
C GLU A 658 15.95 -7.85 -11.05
N LEU A 659 15.97 -7.10 -9.94
CA LEU A 659 17.04 -7.20 -8.93
C LEU A 659 17.08 -8.58 -8.26
N TYR A 660 15.92 -9.14 -7.94
CA TYR A 660 15.83 -10.47 -7.35
C TYR A 660 16.41 -11.53 -8.28
N HIS A 661 15.97 -11.56 -9.53
CA HIS A 661 16.44 -12.53 -10.50
C HIS A 661 17.92 -12.38 -10.80
N PHE A 662 18.41 -11.16 -10.97
CA PHE A 662 19.84 -10.95 -11.17
C PHE A 662 20.67 -11.43 -9.97
N ALA A 663 20.28 -11.01 -8.76
CA ALA A 663 21.06 -11.38 -7.56
C ALA A 663 20.96 -12.87 -7.24
N TRP A 664 19.77 -13.45 -7.34
CA TRP A 664 19.56 -14.86 -6.99
C TRP A 664 20.03 -15.81 -8.09
N ASP A 665 19.49 -15.67 -9.30
CA ASP A 665 19.65 -16.67 -10.36
C ASP A 665 21.00 -16.48 -11.10
N GLU A 666 21.42 -15.24 -11.37
CA GLU A 666 22.61 -14.99 -12.17
C GLU A 666 23.88 -14.83 -11.29
N LEU A 667 23.85 -13.96 -10.28
CA LEU A 667 25.01 -13.74 -9.41
C LEU A 667 25.27 -14.93 -8.47
N CYS A 668 24.27 -15.32 -7.67
CA CYS A 668 24.47 -16.33 -6.63
C CYS A 668 24.54 -17.74 -7.19
N ASP A 669 23.64 -18.14 -8.10
CA ASP A 669 23.55 -19.51 -8.57
C ASP A 669 24.58 -19.83 -9.66
N TRP A 670 25.00 -18.82 -10.43
CA TRP A 670 25.95 -19.03 -11.51
C TRP A 670 27.27 -18.32 -11.31
N TYR A 671 27.32 -16.99 -11.22
CA TYR A 671 28.62 -16.31 -11.23
C TYR A 671 29.50 -16.67 -10.02
N LEU A 672 28.89 -16.79 -8.82
CA LEU A 672 29.64 -17.26 -7.64
C LEU A 672 30.23 -18.66 -7.84
N GLU A 673 29.51 -19.58 -8.47
CA GLU A 673 30.01 -20.94 -8.73
C GLU A 673 31.12 -20.92 -9.80
N ILE A 674 30.98 -20.05 -10.80
CA ILE A 674 32.02 -19.83 -11.81
C ILE A 674 33.27 -19.24 -11.17
N ALA A 675 33.14 -18.23 -10.32
CA ALA A 675 34.24 -17.57 -9.63
C ALA A 675 35.07 -18.56 -8.78
N LYS A 676 34.42 -19.57 -8.16
CA LYS A 676 35.12 -20.65 -7.43
C LYS A 676 36.09 -21.45 -8.32
N THR A 677 35.85 -21.50 -9.62
CA THR A 677 36.75 -22.20 -10.57
C THR A 677 37.89 -21.30 -11.08
N GLN A 678 37.73 -20.00 -10.96
CA GLN A 678 38.66 -19.00 -11.48
C GLN A 678 39.62 -18.49 -10.39
N ILE A 679 39.21 -18.48 -9.13
CA ILE A 679 40.00 -18.08 -7.98
C ILE A 679 40.77 -19.32 -7.47
N PRO A 680 42.13 -19.34 -7.52
CA PRO A 680 42.88 -20.49 -7.06
C PRO A 680 42.72 -20.72 -5.55
N ARG A 681 42.48 -21.97 -5.15
CA ARG A 681 42.33 -22.34 -3.71
C ARG A 681 43.61 -22.20 -2.93
N ASP A 682 44.73 -22.47 -3.60
CA ASP A 682 46.08 -22.32 -3.05
C ASP A 682 46.87 -21.37 -3.96
N ALA A 683 47.03 -20.14 -3.49
CA ALA A 683 47.70 -19.10 -4.25
C ALA A 683 49.23 -19.33 -4.34
N GLU A 684 49.82 -20.11 -3.44
CA GLU A 684 51.24 -20.38 -3.43
C GLU A 684 51.61 -21.37 -4.54
N SER A 685 50.78 -22.37 -4.79
CA SER A 685 51.01 -23.37 -5.84
C SER A 685 50.49 -22.94 -7.22
N ALA A 686 49.70 -21.89 -7.32
CA ALA A 686 49.12 -21.41 -8.57
C ALA A 686 50.18 -20.72 -9.47
N SER A 687 49.99 -20.83 -10.79
CA SER A 687 50.76 -20.08 -11.77
C SER A 687 50.48 -18.57 -11.69
N ASP A 688 51.36 -17.75 -12.26
CA ASP A 688 51.20 -16.30 -12.33
C ASP A 688 49.91 -15.91 -13.10
N ALA A 689 49.58 -16.65 -14.17
CA ALA A 689 48.37 -16.47 -14.94
C ALA A 689 47.11 -16.78 -14.15
N GLU A 690 47.10 -17.87 -13.37
CA GLU A 690 45.97 -18.21 -12.49
C GLU A 690 45.80 -17.20 -11.37
N ARG A 691 46.87 -16.73 -10.77
CA ARG A 691 46.84 -15.66 -9.78
C ARG A 691 46.32 -14.35 -10.35
N ALA A 692 46.72 -13.99 -11.58
CA ALA A 692 46.22 -12.78 -12.24
C ALA A 692 44.76 -12.88 -12.54
N ARG A 693 44.32 -14.01 -13.13
CA ARG A 693 42.89 -14.29 -13.35
C ARG A 693 42.07 -14.22 -12.06
N GLY A 694 42.57 -14.88 -11.01
CA GLY A 694 41.90 -14.89 -9.71
C GLY A 694 41.72 -13.48 -9.13
N ARG A 695 42.76 -12.63 -9.21
CA ARG A 695 42.65 -11.23 -8.78
C ARG A 695 41.62 -10.44 -9.61
N SER A 696 41.58 -10.61 -10.93
CA SER A 696 40.57 -9.97 -11.79
C SER A 696 39.16 -10.39 -11.39
N THR A 697 38.90 -11.67 -11.21
CA THR A 697 37.62 -12.20 -10.76
C THR A 697 37.21 -11.71 -9.38
N GLN A 698 38.16 -11.60 -8.41
CA GLN A 698 37.90 -11.03 -7.07
C GLN A 698 37.44 -9.57 -7.15
N ILE A 699 38.02 -8.75 -8.02
CA ILE A 699 37.61 -7.36 -8.22
C ILE A 699 36.23 -7.30 -8.89
N VAL A 700 36.00 -8.11 -9.94
CA VAL A 700 34.69 -8.15 -10.61
C VAL A 700 33.60 -8.58 -9.64
N LEU A 701 33.83 -9.62 -8.85
CA LEU A 701 32.89 -10.11 -7.85
C LEU A 701 32.56 -9.04 -6.81
N GLY A 702 33.57 -8.36 -6.27
CA GLY A 702 33.40 -7.27 -5.32
C GLY A 702 32.59 -6.12 -5.92
N ARG A 703 32.88 -5.74 -7.17
CA ARG A 703 32.19 -4.68 -7.89
C ARG A 703 30.71 -5.00 -8.19
N VAL A 704 30.44 -6.20 -8.66
CA VAL A 704 29.04 -6.62 -8.93
C VAL A 704 28.22 -6.65 -7.65
N ILE A 705 28.80 -7.14 -6.54
CA ILE A 705 28.14 -7.12 -5.24
C ILE A 705 27.91 -5.68 -4.76
N ASP A 706 28.89 -4.78 -4.88
CA ASP A 706 28.75 -3.36 -4.56
C ASP A 706 27.55 -2.74 -5.30
N VAL A 707 27.47 -2.96 -6.61
CA VAL A 707 26.35 -2.46 -7.44
C VAL A 707 25.01 -3.03 -6.97
N VAL A 708 24.93 -4.34 -6.74
CA VAL A 708 23.68 -5.00 -6.28
C VAL A 708 23.23 -4.43 -4.92
N LEU A 709 24.16 -4.24 -3.99
CA LEU A 709 23.85 -3.71 -2.67
C LEU A 709 23.37 -2.25 -2.74
N ARG A 710 24.00 -1.42 -3.58
CA ARG A 710 23.55 -0.04 -3.82
C ARG A 710 22.17 0.03 -4.48
N LEU A 711 21.89 -0.83 -5.47
CA LEU A 711 20.59 -0.87 -6.13
C LEU A 711 19.46 -1.40 -5.23
N LEU A 712 19.75 -2.35 -4.33
CA LEU A 712 18.79 -2.91 -3.38
C LEU A 712 18.58 -2.05 -2.13
N HIS A 713 19.53 -1.16 -1.80
CA HIS A 713 19.50 -0.35 -0.58
C HIS A 713 18.19 0.42 -0.35
N PRO A 714 17.58 1.05 -1.36
CA PRO A 714 16.30 1.72 -1.16
C PRO A 714 15.19 0.80 -0.63
N THR A 715 15.17 -0.46 -1.05
CA THR A 715 14.14 -1.43 -0.63
C THR A 715 14.55 -2.21 0.61
N MET A 716 15.82 -2.61 0.73
CA MET A 716 16.36 -3.45 1.81
C MET A 716 17.53 -2.74 2.52
N PRO A 717 17.27 -1.64 3.24
CA PRO A 717 18.34 -0.77 3.72
C PRO A 717 19.27 -1.41 4.76
N PHE A 718 18.77 -2.32 5.61
CA PHE A 718 19.52 -2.83 6.73
C PHE A 718 20.56 -3.89 6.35
N VAL A 719 20.16 -4.96 5.66
CA VAL A 719 21.09 -6.00 5.23
C VAL A 719 22.13 -5.46 4.25
N THR A 720 21.72 -4.56 3.36
CA THR A 720 22.63 -3.96 2.37
C THR A 720 23.65 -3.05 3.02
N GLU A 721 23.27 -2.26 4.02
CA GLU A 721 24.17 -1.43 4.80
C GLU A 721 25.26 -2.27 5.46
N VAL A 722 24.85 -3.31 6.20
CA VAL A 722 25.79 -4.21 6.90
C VAL A 722 26.79 -4.87 5.94
N LEU A 723 26.30 -5.36 4.81
CA LEU A 723 27.12 -6.03 3.82
C LEU A 723 28.05 -5.07 3.07
N TRP A 724 27.55 -3.89 2.73
CA TRP A 724 28.31 -2.90 1.97
C TRP A 724 29.43 -2.27 2.82
N THR A 725 29.15 -1.95 4.08
CA THR A 725 30.18 -1.44 5.01
C THR A 725 31.26 -2.47 5.26
N ALA A 726 30.92 -3.76 5.35
CA ALA A 726 31.91 -4.83 5.44
C ALA A 726 32.73 -5.00 4.14
N LEU A 727 32.11 -4.82 2.97
CA LEU A 727 32.77 -4.95 1.67
C LEU A 727 33.72 -3.79 1.38
N THR A 728 33.29 -2.56 1.68
CA THR A 728 33.98 -1.32 1.26
C THR A 728 34.80 -0.66 2.36
N GLU A 729 34.53 -0.97 3.64
CA GLU A 729 35.08 -0.29 4.83
C GLU A 729 34.74 1.21 4.86
N GLN A 730 33.68 1.65 4.15
CA GLN A 730 33.18 3.03 4.16
C GLN A 730 32.11 3.20 5.24
N GLU A 731 31.81 4.45 5.58
CA GLU A 731 30.99 4.85 6.72
C GLU A 731 29.55 4.33 6.65
N SER A 732 28.87 4.58 5.54
CA SER A 732 27.46 4.20 5.34
C SER A 732 27.11 4.12 3.86
N LEU A 733 26.30 3.13 3.50
CA LEU A 733 25.71 2.99 2.16
C LEU A 733 24.68 4.10 1.87
N SER A 734 24.02 4.61 2.91
CA SER A 734 23.08 5.74 2.78
C SER A 734 23.74 7.01 2.23
N LEU A 735 25.06 7.13 2.34
CA LEU A 735 25.86 8.25 1.81
C LEU A 735 26.52 7.93 0.46
N ALA A 736 26.46 6.67 0.01
CA ALA A 736 27.07 6.28 -1.24
C ALA A 736 26.31 6.81 -2.46
N PRO A 737 26.99 7.16 -3.54
CA PRO A 737 26.32 7.59 -4.76
C PRO A 737 25.55 6.44 -5.43
N TRP A 738 24.46 6.79 -6.11
CA TRP A 738 23.74 5.82 -6.96
C TRP A 738 24.64 5.26 -8.05
N PRO A 739 24.58 3.95 -8.37
CA PRO A 739 25.48 3.35 -9.36
C PRO A 739 25.31 3.94 -10.76
N THR A 740 26.43 4.14 -11.42
CA THR A 740 26.51 4.60 -12.82
C THR A 740 27.01 3.47 -13.75
N ALA A 741 27.00 3.67 -15.07
CA ALA A 741 27.58 2.73 -16.02
C ALA A 741 29.09 2.51 -15.78
N GLU A 742 29.79 3.52 -15.27
CA GLU A 742 31.21 3.39 -14.88
C GLU A 742 31.40 2.44 -13.71
N ASP A 743 30.46 2.44 -12.77
CA ASP A 743 30.47 1.53 -11.62
C ASP A 743 30.14 0.08 -11.98
N THR A 744 29.50 -0.19 -13.10
CA THR A 744 29.15 -1.53 -13.57
C THR A 744 30.24 -2.08 -14.49
N ASN A 745 30.14 -1.89 -15.81
CA ASN A 745 31.05 -2.45 -16.80
C ASN A 745 32.14 -1.47 -17.27
N GLY A 746 32.36 -0.35 -16.58
CA GLY A 746 33.32 0.70 -16.93
C GLY A 746 32.87 1.51 -18.16
N GLY A 747 31.60 1.63 -18.42
CA GLY A 747 31.03 2.30 -19.59
C GLY A 747 31.33 1.61 -20.93
N ALA A 748 31.80 0.35 -20.92
CA ALA A 748 32.20 -0.39 -22.11
C ALA A 748 30.98 -0.87 -22.92
N GLU A 749 31.19 -1.06 -24.25
CA GLU A 749 30.21 -1.74 -25.10
C GLU A 749 30.04 -3.20 -24.65
N ARG A 750 28.82 -3.71 -24.76
CA ARG A 750 28.46 -5.06 -24.33
C ARG A 750 29.10 -6.13 -25.20
N ASP A 751 29.67 -7.15 -24.59
CA ASP A 751 30.26 -8.29 -25.28
C ASP A 751 29.21 -9.39 -25.49
N THR A 752 28.55 -9.30 -26.65
CA THR A 752 27.49 -10.27 -27.01
C THR A 752 28.05 -11.67 -27.21
N GLN A 753 29.34 -11.83 -27.55
CA GLN A 753 29.96 -13.13 -27.76
C GLN A 753 30.27 -13.82 -26.44
N SER A 754 30.86 -13.11 -25.49
CA SER A 754 31.04 -13.61 -24.13
C SER A 754 29.70 -14.01 -23.48
N ARG A 755 28.68 -13.16 -23.61
CA ARG A 755 27.32 -13.46 -23.12
C ARG A 755 26.79 -14.76 -23.68
N ARG A 756 26.85 -14.93 -25.00
CA ARG A 756 26.37 -16.15 -25.66
C ARG A 756 27.11 -17.39 -25.18
N ARG A 757 28.45 -17.31 -25.08
CA ARG A 757 29.28 -18.43 -24.62
C ARG A 757 28.91 -18.86 -23.20
N ILE A 758 28.73 -17.91 -22.31
CA ILE A 758 28.35 -18.22 -20.93
C ILE A 758 26.93 -18.77 -20.85
N GLN A 759 25.96 -18.20 -21.58
CA GLN A 759 24.60 -18.75 -21.63
C GLN A 759 24.55 -20.18 -22.18
N ASP A 760 25.34 -20.48 -23.23
CA ASP A 760 25.46 -21.84 -23.77
C ASP A 760 26.18 -22.79 -22.79
N ALA A 761 27.20 -22.31 -22.06
CA ALA A 761 27.88 -23.08 -21.03
C ALA A 761 26.92 -23.41 -19.86
N VAL A 762 26.18 -22.43 -19.39
CA VAL A 762 25.15 -22.58 -18.34
C VAL A 762 24.09 -23.61 -18.75
N LYS A 763 23.59 -23.51 -19.99
CA LYS A 763 22.62 -24.46 -20.53
C LYS A 763 23.20 -25.86 -20.60
N LEU A 764 24.43 -26.00 -21.11
CA LEU A 764 25.12 -27.28 -21.20
C LEU A 764 25.33 -27.90 -19.81
N ILE A 765 25.76 -27.10 -18.83
CA ILE A 765 25.94 -27.57 -17.45
C ILE A 765 24.61 -28.06 -16.87
N THR A 766 23.54 -27.32 -17.10
CA THR A 766 22.19 -27.65 -16.59
C THR A 766 21.70 -28.98 -17.19
N GLU A 767 21.82 -29.14 -18.49
CA GLU A 767 21.45 -30.39 -19.17
C GLU A 767 22.33 -31.56 -18.76
N LEU A 768 23.66 -31.36 -18.60
CA LEU A 768 24.56 -32.37 -18.06
C LEU A 768 24.20 -32.78 -16.65
N ARG A 769 23.89 -31.86 -15.77
CA ARG A 769 23.47 -32.18 -14.38
C ARG A 769 22.17 -32.99 -14.39
N ARG A 770 21.18 -32.56 -15.18
CA ARG A 770 19.93 -33.31 -15.34
C ARG A 770 20.20 -34.72 -15.88
N PHE A 771 20.94 -34.82 -16.97
CA PHE A 771 21.25 -36.09 -17.61
C PHE A 771 22.02 -37.02 -16.66
N ARG A 772 22.98 -36.53 -15.89
CA ARG A 772 23.66 -37.32 -14.88
C ARG A 772 22.71 -37.80 -13.77
N SER A 773 21.80 -36.96 -13.32
CA SER A 773 20.77 -37.35 -12.36
C SER A 773 19.85 -38.43 -12.89
N ASP A 774 19.42 -38.30 -14.15
CA ASP A 774 18.58 -39.29 -14.86
C ASP A 774 19.30 -40.64 -14.99
N GLN A 775 20.64 -40.63 -15.04
CA GLN A 775 21.49 -41.81 -15.08
C GLN A 775 21.89 -42.33 -13.66
N GLY A 776 21.30 -41.82 -12.61
CA GLY A 776 21.58 -42.24 -11.22
C GLY A 776 22.96 -41.85 -10.68
N VAL A 777 23.66 -40.93 -11.32
CA VAL A 777 25.02 -40.49 -10.88
C VAL A 777 24.87 -39.56 -9.69
N LYS A 778 25.55 -39.87 -8.57
CA LYS A 778 25.57 -39.02 -7.38
C LYS A 778 26.07 -37.59 -7.70
N PRO A 779 25.54 -36.52 -7.08
CA PRO A 779 25.96 -35.16 -7.38
C PRO A 779 27.47 -34.88 -7.19
N SER A 780 28.09 -35.55 -6.25
CA SER A 780 29.55 -35.39 -5.97
C SER A 780 30.45 -36.24 -6.84
N GLN A 781 29.92 -37.28 -7.51
CA GLN A 781 30.71 -38.24 -8.28
C GLN A 781 31.11 -37.61 -9.63
N LYS A 782 32.34 -37.74 -10.03
CA LYS A 782 32.79 -37.38 -11.38
C LYS A 782 32.66 -38.58 -12.32
N VAL A 783 32.27 -38.33 -13.55
CA VAL A 783 32.14 -39.35 -14.61
C VAL A 783 32.82 -38.86 -15.88
N PRO A 784 33.49 -39.77 -16.65
CA PRO A 784 34.05 -39.40 -17.94
C PRO A 784 32.93 -38.96 -18.94
N ALA A 785 33.18 -37.84 -19.64
CA ALA A 785 32.26 -37.34 -20.65
C ALA A 785 32.99 -36.92 -21.94
N ARG A 786 32.48 -37.35 -23.06
CA ARG A 786 32.97 -36.93 -24.39
C ARG A 786 32.08 -35.80 -24.87
N LEU A 787 32.70 -34.62 -25.14
CA LEU A 787 32.11 -33.38 -25.51
C LEU A 787 32.97 -32.67 -26.56
N ASP A 788 32.40 -32.15 -27.65
CA ASP A 788 33.15 -31.38 -28.67
C ASP A 788 32.89 -29.87 -28.43
N PHE A 789 33.69 -29.29 -27.52
CA PHE A 789 33.58 -27.87 -27.18
C PHE A 789 33.91 -26.92 -28.31
N ALA A 790 34.78 -27.33 -29.25
CA ALA A 790 35.17 -26.49 -30.41
C ALA A 790 34.00 -26.26 -31.38
N ARG A 791 33.20 -27.31 -31.57
CA ARG A 791 32.01 -27.25 -32.46
C ARG A 791 30.99 -26.21 -32.00
N ALA A 792 30.89 -25.95 -30.70
CA ALA A 792 29.94 -24.99 -30.10
C ALA A 792 30.57 -23.62 -29.80
N ASP A 793 31.80 -23.35 -30.22
CA ASP A 793 32.56 -22.13 -29.81
C ASP A 793 32.72 -22.01 -28.28
N LEU A 794 32.90 -23.16 -27.60
CA LEU A 794 33.04 -23.25 -26.15
C LEU A 794 34.40 -23.78 -25.68
N ALA A 795 35.42 -23.83 -26.55
CA ALA A 795 36.75 -24.36 -26.22
C ALA A 795 37.38 -23.67 -24.98
N GLY A 796 37.15 -22.36 -24.82
CA GLY A 796 37.60 -21.59 -23.64
C GLY A 796 36.77 -21.82 -22.36
N GLN A 797 35.68 -22.58 -22.45
CA GLN A 797 34.78 -22.85 -21.31
C GLN A 797 34.86 -24.31 -20.84
N GLU A 798 35.75 -25.11 -21.40
CA GLU A 798 35.85 -26.57 -21.11
C GLU A 798 36.05 -26.84 -19.63
N ASP A 799 37.05 -26.23 -19.02
CA ASP A 799 37.35 -26.39 -17.60
C ASP A 799 36.15 -26.00 -16.71
N LEU A 800 35.49 -24.90 -17.06
CA LEU A 800 34.30 -24.43 -16.38
C LEU A 800 33.19 -25.48 -16.41
N VAL A 801 32.80 -25.93 -17.62
CA VAL A 801 31.73 -26.88 -17.79
C VAL A 801 32.04 -28.19 -17.07
N ARG A 802 33.26 -28.73 -17.24
CA ARG A 802 33.65 -29.96 -16.58
C ARG A 802 33.64 -29.88 -15.07
N SER A 803 34.21 -28.79 -14.53
CA SER A 803 34.27 -28.60 -13.07
C SER A 803 32.88 -28.50 -12.44
N ILE A 804 31.96 -27.70 -13.01
CA ILE A 804 30.67 -27.43 -12.42
C ILE A 804 29.68 -28.59 -12.71
N ALA A 805 29.73 -29.22 -13.90
CA ALA A 805 28.91 -30.38 -14.22
C ALA A 805 29.45 -31.69 -13.60
N LYS A 806 30.62 -31.67 -12.96
CA LYS A 806 31.28 -32.89 -12.40
C LYS A 806 31.47 -33.99 -13.45
N VAL A 807 31.98 -33.59 -14.60
CA VAL A 807 32.40 -34.52 -15.66
C VAL A 807 33.88 -34.33 -15.90
N GLU A 808 34.57 -35.38 -16.31
CA GLU A 808 36.00 -35.33 -16.57
C GLU A 808 36.35 -35.72 -18.01
N THR A 809 37.53 -35.33 -18.47
CA THR A 809 38.05 -35.73 -19.77
C THR A 809 38.37 -37.22 -19.73
N PRO A 810 37.89 -38.01 -20.72
CA PRO A 810 38.19 -39.44 -20.75
C PRO A 810 39.70 -39.69 -20.92
N GLU A 811 40.29 -40.50 -20.04
CA GLU A 811 41.71 -40.95 -20.15
C GLU A 811 41.91 -41.96 -21.29
N ARG A 812 40.84 -42.63 -21.71
CA ARG A 812 40.79 -43.64 -22.79
C ARG A 812 39.48 -43.57 -23.54
N GLU A 813 39.47 -44.09 -24.73
CA GLU A 813 38.18 -44.30 -25.48
C GLU A 813 37.26 -45.25 -24.68
N PHE A 814 35.99 -44.91 -24.60
CA PHE A 814 34.96 -45.69 -23.95
C PHE A 814 33.73 -45.86 -24.87
N GLU A 815 33.01 -46.95 -24.73
CA GLU A 815 31.65 -47.07 -25.24
C GLU A 815 30.70 -46.27 -24.32
N ALA A 816 29.89 -45.39 -24.93
CA ALA A 816 28.98 -44.56 -24.16
C ALA A 816 27.91 -45.43 -23.48
N SER A 817 27.83 -45.41 -22.15
CA SER A 817 26.75 -46.09 -21.42
C SER A 817 25.43 -45.30 -21.55
N ALA A 818 25.54 -44.00 -21.77
CA ALA A 818 24.39 -43.13 -22.05
C ALA A 818 24.81 -41.95 -22.95
N SER A 819 23.90 -41.46 -23.79
CA SER A 819 24.11 -40.27 -24.64
C SER A 819 22.88 -39.39 -24.71
N VAL A 820 23.08 -38.10 -24.86
CA VAL A 820 22.04 -37.08 -25.05
C VAL A 820 22.49 -35.96 -25.99
N GLU A 821 21.58 -35.46 -26.79
CA GLU A 821 21.82 -34.29 -27.63
C GLU A 821 21.44 -33.01 -26.89
N VAL A 822 22.38 -32.06 -26.79
CA VAL A 822 22.14 -30.74 -26.18
C VAL A 822 22.21 -29.68 -27.27
N ARG A 823 21.08 -29.05 -27.52
CA ARG A 823 20.98 -27.95 -28.53
C ARG A 823 21.42 -26.63 -27.90
N LEU A 824 22.51 -26.07 -28.40
CA LEU A 824 23.07 -24.76 -28.06
C LEU A 824 22.80 -23.76 -29.17
N SER A 825 23.18 -22.48 -28.95
CA SER A 825 22.92 -21.39 -29.93
C SER A 825 23.60 -21.58 -31.28
N GLN A 826 24.82 -22.17 -31.31
CA GLN A 826 25.64 -22.34 -32.51
C GLN A 826 25.66 -23.80 -33.02
N ALA A 827 25.40 -24.79 -32.19
CA ALA A 827 25.50 -26.20 -32.54
C ALA A 827 24.64 -27.09 -31.62
N THR A 828 24.34 -28.27 -32.12
CA THR A 828 23.89 -29.38 -31.26
C THR A 828 25.09 -30.23 -30.89
N LEU A 829 25.29 -30.47 -29.60
CA LEU A 829 26.36 -31.30 -29.08
C LEU A 829 25.81 -32.68 -28.67
N ASP A 830 26.53 -33.71 -29.12
CA ASP A 830 26.32 -35.07 -28.64
C ASP A 830 27.16 -35.26 -27.35
N VAL A 831 26.49 -35.50 -26.26
CA VAL A 831 27.10 -35.76 -24.96
C VAL A 831 27.05 -37.25 -24.70
N ALA A 832 28.20 -37.85 -24.51
CA ALA A 832 28.31 -39.26 -24.17
C ALA A 832 28.93 -39.39 -22.77
N LEU A 833 28.32 -40.16 -21.86
CA LEU A 833 28.82 -40.42 -20.51
C LEU A 833 29.27 -41.90 -20.39
N ASP A 834 30.33 -42.05 -19.61
CA ASP A 834 30.68 -43.40 -19.09
C ASP A 834 30.20 -43.50 -17.63
N THR A 835 29.11 -44.18 -17.46
CA THR A 835 28.53 -44.46 -16.14
C THR A 835 28.83 -45.85 -15.63
N SER A 836 29.70 -46.62 -16.32
CA SER A 836 30.04 -47.99 -15.95
C SER A 836 30.68 -48.12 -14.56
N GLY A 837 31.25 -47.04 -14.02
CA GLY A 837 31.76 -46.95 -12.66
C GLY A 837 30.77 -46.38 -11.64
N THR A 838 29.51 -46.13 -11.99
CA THR A 838 28.50 -45.71 -11.02
C THR A 838 28.08 -46.91 -10.14
N VAL A 839 28.06 -46.63 -8.84
CA VAL A 839 27.70 -47.62 -7.86
C VAL A 839 26.19 -47.82 -7.91
N ASP A 840 25.73 -49.04 -8.27
CA ASP A 840 24.36 -49.46 -8.05
C ASP A 840 24.19 -49.74 -6.54
N ILE A 841 23.68 -48.74 -5.83
CA ILE A 841 23.45 -48.82 -4.38
C ILE A 841 22.53 -50.02 -4.05
N ALA A 842 21.61 -50.36 -4.92
CA ALA A 842 20.74 -51.51 -4.71
C ALA A 842 21.46 -52.85 -4.90
N ALA A 843 22.50 -52.88 -5.73
CA ALA A 843 23.33 -54.08 -5.90
C ALA A 843 24.33 -54.25 -4.76
N GLU A 844 24.86 -53.16 -4.19
CA GLU A 844 25.84 -53.18 -3.11
C GLU A 844 25.22 -53.32 -1.71
N ARG A 845 23.95 -52.90 -1.56
CA ARG A 845 23.29 -52.89 -0.26
C ARG A 845 21.95 -53.65 -0.31
N GLU A 846 21.96 -54.85 0.27
CA GLU A 846 20.76 -55.67 0.34
C GLU A 846 19.63 -55.10 1.22
N ASP A 847 19.97 -54.12 2.08
CA ASP A 847 19.04 -53.45 2.99
C ASP A 847 18.29 -52.28 2.32
N VAL A 848 18.64 -51.87 1.08
CA VAL A 848 17.90 -50.83 0.34
C VAL A 848 16.68 -51.44 -0.33
N VAL A 849 15.52 -50.86 0.00
CA VAL A 849 14.21 -51.22 -0.57
C VAL A 849 13.53 -49.97 -1.13
N ALA A 850 12.73 -50.09 -2.16
CA ALA A 850 11.98 -49.00 -2.75
C ALA A 850 10.47 -49.16 -2.58
N LEU A 851 9.77 -48.09 -2.30
CA LEU A 851 8.31 -48.03 -2.22
C LEU A 851 7.78 -47.00 -3.20
N THR A 852 6.72 -47.32 -3.94
CA THR A 852 6.02 -46.40 -4.81
C THR A 852 4.52 -46.53 -4.66
N ALA A 853 3.80 -45.47 -4.97
CA ALA A 853 2.34 -45.41 -4.93
C ALA A 853 1.79 -45.41 -6.37
N ALA A 854 1.79 -46.55 -7.03
CA ALA A 854 1.33 -46.75 -8.42
C ALA A 854 2.10 -45.93 -9.50
N MET A 855 3.36 -45.53 -9.21
CA MET A 855 4.15 -44.70 -10.11
C MET A 855 5.52 -45.32 -10.47
N LEU A 856 5.59 -46.61 -10.63
CA LEU A 856 6.82 -47.37 -10.88
C LEU A 856 7.65 -46.83 -12.05
N ILE A 857 7.02 -46.55 -13.17
CA ILE A 857 7.65 -46.04 -14.40
C ILE A 857 7.97 -44.53 -14.28
N PRO A 858 7.02 -43.68 -13.91
CA PRO A 858 7.26 -42.25 -13.79
C PRO A 858 8.40 -41.87 -12.80
N VAL A 859 8.59 -42.66 -11.74
CA VAL A 859 9.67 -42.39 -10.75
C VAL A 859 10.97 -43.16 -11.04
N GLY A 860 11.08 -43.89 -12.15
CA GLY A 860 12.30 -44.53 -12.57
C GLY A 860 12.72 -45.77 -11.78
N LEU A 861 11.79 -46.45 -11.12
CA LEU A 861 12.06 -47.68 -10.34
C LEU A 861 11.99 -48.99 -11.14
N GLU A 862 11.58 -48.95 -12.43
CA GLU A 862 11.47 -50.14 -13.24
C GLU A 862 12.78 -50.95 -13.37
N PRO A 863 13.98 -50.33 -13.55
CA PRO A 863 15.23 -51.10 -13.57
C PRO A 863 15.51 -51.81 -12.23
N MET A 864 15.19 -51.18 -11.10
CA MET A 864 15.37 -51.77 -9.77
C MET A 864 14.40 -52.93 -9.55
N GLN A 865 13.14 -52.81 -10.00
CA GLN A 865 12.16 -53.89 -9.95
C GLN A 865 12.55 -55.07 -10.80
N GLN A 866 13.12 -54.84 -12.00
CA GLN A 866 13.61 -55.91 -12.86
C GLN A 866 14.78 -56.67 -12.26
N ALA A 867 15.73 -55.97 -11.61
CA ALA A 867 16.92 -56.53 -11.02
C ALA A 867 16.67 -57.14 -9.62
N PHE A 868 15.80 -56.53 -8.82
CA PHE A 868 15.54 -56.93 -7.44
C PHE A 868 14.03 -56.83 -7.10
N PRO A 869 13.21 -57.68 -7.70
CA PRO A 869 11.73 -57.61 -7.61
C PRO A 869 11.22 -57.74 -6.18
N GLU A 870 11.92 -58.45 -5.31
CA GLU A 870 11.56 -58.59 -3.90
C GLU A 870 11.87 -57.36 -3.01
N ARG A 871 12.55 -56.35 -3.56
CA ARG A 871 12.93 -55.10 -2.86
C ARG A 871 12.19 -53.86 -3.35
N VAL A 872 11.27 -54.03 -4.29
CA VAL A 872 10.39 -52.94 -4.79
C VAL A 872 8.95 -53.21 -4.43
N PHE A 873 8.36 -52.35 -3.66
CA PHE A 873 6.98 -52.46 -3.16
C PHE A 873 6.10 -51.36 -3.77
N ASP A 874 5.16 -51.76 -4.63
CA ASP A 874 4.12 -50.83 -5.10
C ASP A 874 2.89 -51.00 -4.19
N VAL A 875 2.54 -49.91 -3.50
CA VAL A 875 1.43 -49.88 -2.55
C VAL A 875 0.11 -49.39 -3.17
N GLY A 876 0.06 -49.27 -4.51
CA GLY A 876 -1.07 -48.68 -5.21
C GLY A 876 -1.22 -47.18 -4.90
N ILE A 877 -2.38 -46.58 -5.16
CA ILE A 877 -2.66 -45.17 -4.91
C ILE A 877 -2.92 -44.96 -3.40
N ALA A 878 -1.87 -45.05 -2.60
CA ALA A 878 -1.93 -44.96 -1.15
C ALA A 878 -0.62 -44.33 -0.56
N GLU A 879 -0.37 -43.06 -0.85
CA GLU A 879 0.88 -42.33 -0.45
C GLU A 879 1.11 -42.38 1.07
N GLN A 880 0.05 -42.21 1.87
CA GLN A 880 0.13 -42.31 3.34
C GLN A 880 0.54 -43.70 3.81
N HIS A 881 0.10 -44.76 3.09
CA HIS A 881 0.49 -46.11 3.41
C HIS A 881 1.97 -46.40 3.06
N ALA A 882 2.46 -45.83 1.94
CA ALA A 882 3.85 -45.92 1.57
C ALA A 882 4.78 -45.32 2.66
N VAL A 883 4.45 -44.13 3.17
CA VAL A 883 5.20 -43.47 4.24
C VAL A 883 5.16 -44.26 5.54
N THR A 884 4.00 -44.81 5.92
CA THR A 884 3.84 -45.62 7.14
C THR A 884 4.61 -46.95 7.03
N MET A 885 4.57 -47.59 5.86
CA MET A 885 5.31 -48.81 5.57
C MET A 885 6.83 -48.55 5.60
N ALA A 886 7.29 -47.46 4.99
CA ALA A 886 8.69 -47.06 5.03
C ALA A 886 9.19 -46.81 6.47
N ALA A 887 8.41 -46.18 7.33
CA ALA A 887 8.75 -46.05 8.75
C ALA A 887 8.91 -47.40 9.44
N GLY A 888 7.98 -48.34 9.19
CA GLY A 888 8.07 -49.70 9.74
C GLY A 888 9.30 -50.46 9.24
N MET A 889 9.63 -50.37 7.97
CA MET A 889 10.83 -50.98 7.36
C MET A 889 12.11 -50.41 7.94
N SER A 890 12.17 -49.10 8.16
CA SER A 890 13.31 -48.41 8.79
C SER A 890 13.55 -48.92 10.22
N TYR A 891 12.49 -49.16 11.01
CA TYR A 891 12.60 -49.79 12.33
C TYR A 891 13.14 -51.23 12.27
N ALA A 892 12.89 -51.95 11.18
CA ALA A 892 13.41 -53.28 10.96
C ALA A 892 14.86 -53.33 10.41
N GLY A 893 15.50 -52.15 10.30
CA GLY A 893 16.89 -52.02 9.84
C GLY A 893 17.07 -51.93 8.33
N LEU A 894 15.99 -51.78 7.55
CA LEU A 894 16.03 -51.53 6.13
C LEU A 894 16.17 -50.02 5.84
N HIS A 895 16.66 -49.70 4.64
CA HIS A 895 16.73 -48.33 4.12
C HIS A 895 15.69 -48.12 3.02
N PRO A 896 14.46 -47.75 3.40
CA PRO A 896 13.40 -47.57 2.41
C PRO A 896 13.59 -46.23 1.68
N VAL A 897 13.48 -46.25 0.36
CA VAL A 897 13.37 -45.08 -0.51
C VAL A 897 11.92 -45.00 -0.96
N VAL A 898 11.24 -43.94 -0.60
CA VAL A 898 9.85 -43.68 -1.02
C VAL A 898 9.90 -42.74 -2.22
N ALA A 899 9.33 -43.15 -3.34
CA ALA A 899 9.33 -42.45 -4.61
C ALA A 899 7.89 -42.18 -5.13
#